data_b40af22a3161e9ab9ac02535033c65a2
#
_entry.id   b40af22a3161e9ab9ac02535033c65a2
#
_cell.length_a   1.000
_cell.length_b   1.000
_cell.length_c   1.000
_cell.angle_alpha   90.00
_cell.angle_beta   90.00
_cell.angle_gamma   90.00
#
_symmetry.space_group_name_H-M   'P 1'
#
loop_
_entity.id
_entity.type
_entity.pdbx_description
1 polymer ?
#
loop_
_entity_poly.entity_id
_entity_poly.type
_entity_poly.pdbx_seq_one_letter_code
_entity_poly.pdbx_strand_id
1 'polypeptide(L)'
;MTGADNTLQQYKLLLLEIPKANDKKELAAEAMFAALHGILKPKIGFLARTPEQERISFEIASVDKRIRFYVRVAEHLRAFVEGQIYAQYPTAQIKELNDDYSTRALEHPVIHTTELVLTDNETLPIKTFQSFEVDPLAAITATLSKLEEPGEEMWIQVIIKPISDDWHKRSAQMVKRIKEKAVSGGVGMRGLLGALAKPPEYDQKSGGAGDLSERDKSRISAIQEKSTKLGYQVKIRVLYAGNNEGSARLRMQAMVGTFKQFNTTNLNGFQSKSPSFDRTKGQDYANRSFSDKGFILNIEELASLYHLPHTNVETPNIVWANSKTAEPPSNLPSQTKHTPAELSPFGVTNFRGDNQVFGLLRRDRGRHVYILGQTGVGKSKAMELMILSDIFQDQGFAIIDPHGDVALNMLSFIPERRMKDVVYFNPADTNYPIGFNPLEVTDPAFKTQLSSELIGVLKRLFDSWGPRLEYILRYTLLALIDYPDSTMLDITRMLTEKKFREAVISYVQDPVVKTFWTTEFAGWETKFATEAVAPVLNKVGAFTANPMIRNIVGQPKSTFNIREIMDSGKILIMNLSRGLVGEDNAAILGSMMVTKVQLATMSRADIAEDQRRPFYLYVDEFQNFATDSFAVILSEARKYGLCLTVANQYIAQMEQTVRDAVFGNVGSIVTFRVSPDDSSFLQKYFEPQFMAPDIIQLQNQNFITTMMINGEKAPAFSAKTLMMPKSQHDLTAQIIEYARERYTRGLHDVEESIRIASESMPLPKGVIAPEPPQHAQTAPQQATNTTIGSAQTPAGGVLNLAGLNTQQNTVQEQERPKKRRRIRTRRKKKQDN
;
A
#
# COMPACT_ATOMS: atom_id res chain seq x y z
N MET A 1 50.35 -33.80 9.06
CA MET A 1 49.42 -32.94 9.79
C MET A 1 48.64 -32.20 8.75
N THR A 2 47.50 -32.72 8.38
CA THR A 2 46.56 -32.14 7.40
C THR A 2 45.32 -31.79 8.18
N GLY A 3 45.22 -30.51 8.55
CA GLY A 3 44.01 -29.97 9.12
C GLY A 3 42.90 -30.01 8.06
N ALA A 4 41.98 -30.92 8.21
CA ALA A 4 40.71 -30.88 7.50
C ALA A 4 39.92 -29.71 8.06
N ASP A 5 39.84 -28.64 7.30
CA ASP A 5 38.89 -27.53 7.52
C ASP A 5 37.47 -28.06 7.29
N ASN A 6 36.87 -28.60 8.34
CA ASN A 6 35.50 -29.05 8.38
C ASN A 6 34.61 -27.84 8.70
N THR A 7 34.67 -26.80 7.86
CA THR A 7 33.65 -25.76 7.82
C THR A 7 32.37 -26.40 7.34
N LEU A 8 31.41 -26.64 8.24
CA LEU A 8 30.05 -27.07 7.92
C LEU A 8 29.50 -26.08 6.90
N GLN A 9 29.41 -26.53 5.65
CA GLN A 9 28.96 -25.71 4.54
C GLN A 9 27.53 -25.30 4.84
N GLN A 10 27.31 -24.01 5.18
CA GLN A 10 25.98 -23.48 5.44
C GLN A 10 25.20 -23.41 4.13
N TYR A 11 24.00 -23.96 4.12
CA TYR A 11 23.06 -23.89 3.01
C TYR A 11 21.90 -22.97 3.36
N LYS A 12 21.44 -22.19 2.39
CA LYS A 12 20.26 -21.33 2.48
C LYS A 12 19.12 -21.85 1.65
N LEU A 13 17.90 -21.76 2.17
CA LEU A 13 16.69 -22.07 1.46
C LEU A 13 16.03 -20.76 1.00
N LEU A 14 15.85 -20.62 -0.30
CA LEU A 14 15.26 -19.46 -0.96
C LEU A 14 13.88 -19.83 -1.49
N LEU A 15 12.85 -19.08 -1.09
CA LEU A 15 11.50 -19.13 -1.66
C LEU A 15 11.46 -18.22 -2.89
N LEU A 16 11.03 -18.78 -4.02
CA LEU A 16 10.85 -18.05 -5.26
C LEU A 16 9.35 -17.79 -5.49
N GLU A 17 8.98 -16.54 -5.56
CA GLU A 17 7.63 -16.11 -5.92
C GLU A 17 7.69 -15.26 -7.18
N ILE A 18 6.74 -15.47 -8.11
CA ILE A 18 6.67 -14.71 -9.35
C ILE A 18 5.27 -14.11 -9.50
N PRO A 19 5.11 -12.91 -10.07
CA PRO A 19 3.78 -12.35 -10.34
C PRO A 19 2.99 -13.23 -11.32
N LYS A 20 1.69 -13.34 -11.14
CA LYS A 20 0.80 -14.12 -12.03
C LYS A 20 0.87 -13.68 -13.49
N ALA A 21 1.24 -12.43 -13.73
CA ALA A 21 1.44 -11.86 -15.08
C ALA A 21 2.80 -12.20 -15.70
N ASN A 22 3.55 -13.17 -15.14
CA ASN A 22 4.84 -13.58 -15.71
C ASN A 22 4.67 -14.15 -17.13
N ASP A 23 5.40 -13.59 -18.09
CA ASP A 23 5.44 -13.98 -19.51
C ASP A 23 6.64 -14.87 -19.86
N LYS A 24 7.58 -15.05 -18.91
CA LYS A 24 8.79 -15.82 -19.10
C LYS A 24 8.48 -17.32 -19.08
N LYS A 25 8.73 -17.98 -20.23
CA LYS A 25 8.48 -19.39 -20.44
C LYS A 25 9.72 -20.23 -20.13
N GLU A 26 9.66 -21.50 -20.50
CA GLU A 26 10.70 -22.53 -20.24
C GLU A 26 12.08 -22.15 -20.78
N LEU A 27 12.16 -21.37 -21.87
CA LEU A 27 13.44 -20.85 -22.41
C LEU A 27 14.19 -19.98 -21.39
N ALA A 28 13.50 -19.28 -20.53
CA ALA A 28 14.14 -18.51 -19.45
C ALA A 28 14.80 -19.45 -18.43
N ALA A 29 14.20 -20.59 -18.12
CA ALA A 29 14.80 -21.59 -17.25
C ALA A 29 15.99 -22.28 -17.93
N GLU A 30 15.91 -22.57 -19.23
CA GLU A 30 17.05 -23.13 -19.99
C GLU A 30 18.25 -22.18 -19.93
N ALA A 31 18.04 -20.88 -20.16
CA ALA A 31 19.09 -19.88 -20.05
C ALA A 31 19.63 -19.75 -18.62
N MET A 32 18.75 -19.86 -17.60
CA MET A 32 19.15 -19.86 -16.19
C MET A 32 20.06 -21.08 -15.89
N PHE A 33 19.68 -22.29 -16.30
CA PHE A 33 20.51 -23.46 -16.09
C PHE A 33 21.82 -23.37 -16.87
N ALA A 34 21.81 -22.78 -18.07
CA ALA A 34 23.05 -22.55 -18.81
C ALA A 34 24.04 -21.64 -18.05
N ALA A 35 23.53 -20.55 -17.46
CA ALA A 35 24.33 -19.64 -16.66
C ALA A 35 24.80 -20.27 -15.33
N LEU A 36 23.94 -21.04 -14.65
CA LEU A 36 24.28 -21.75 -13.41
C LEU A 36 25.36 -22.82 -13.62
N HIS A 37 25.55 -23.33 -14.85
CA HIS A 37 26.64 -24.25 -15.16
C HIS A 37 28.03 -23.61 -14.92
N GLY A 38 28.15 -22.32 -14.88
CA GLY A 38 29.38 -21.59 -14.57
C GLY A 38 29.99 -21.87 -13.19
N ILE A 39 29.26 -22.54 -12.27
CA ILE A 39 29.84 -23.00 -10.98
C ILE A 39 30.70 -24.28 -11.13
N LEU A 40 30.82 -24.83 -12.33
CA LEU A 40 31.61 -26.04 -12.60
C LEU A 40 33.06 -25.84 -12.14
N LYS A 41 33.51 -26.69 -11.22
CA LYS A 41 34.90 -26.74 -10.78
C LYS A 41 35.70 -27.58 -11.77
N PRO A 42 36.65 -26.99 -12.51
CA PRO A 42 37.40 -27.72 -13.50
C PRO A 42 38.40 -28.70 -12.84
N LYS A 43 38.69 -29.82 -13.53
CA LYS A 43 39.75 -30.73 -13.13
C LYS A 43 41.12 -30.10 -13.42
N ILE A 44 41.90 -29.82 -12.38
CA ILE A 44 43.22 -29.19 -12.50
C ILE A 44 44.29 -30.28 -12.51
N GLY A 45 44.78 -30.65 -13.73
CA GLY A 45 45.85 -31.64 -13.95
C GLY A 45 45.37 -33.04 -14.35
N PHE A 46 46.19 -33.74 -15.13
CA PHE A 46 45.85 -35.05 -15.72
C PHE A 46 45.65 -36.17 -14.67
N LEU A 47 46.39 -36.13 -13.58
CA LEU A 47 46.35 -37.13 -12.48
C LEU A 47 45.51 -36.67 -11.28
N ALA A 48 44.97 -35.46 -11.30
CA ALA A 48 44.16 -34.93 -10.19
C ALA A 48 42.83 -35.67 -10.08
N ARG A 49 42.36 -35.84 -8.85
CA ARG A 49 40.97 -36.28 -8.59
C ARG A 49 39.99 -35.23 -9.11
N THR A 50 38.89 -35.65 -9.70
CA THR A 50 37.79 -34.74 -10.07
C THR A 50 37.31 -34.06 -8.81
N PRO A 51 37.29 -32.73 -8.76
CA PRO A 51 36.81 -32.01 -7.58
C PRO A 51 35.32 -32.30 -7.33
N GLU A 52 34.95 -32.32 -6.07
CA GLU A 52 33.53 -32.43 -5.71
C GLU A 52 32.80 -31.19 -6.21
N GLN A 53 31.78 -31.41 -7.02
CA GLN A 53 30.94 -30.34 -7.58
C GLN A 53 29.91 -29.88 -6.56
N GLU A 54 29.65 -28.57 -6.54
CA GLU A 54 28.57 -27.98 -5.75
C GLU A 54 27.20 -28.45 -6.25
N ARG A 55 26.29 -28.62 -5.32
CA ARG A 55 24.92 -29.03 -5.61
C ARG A 55 23.96 -27.89 -5.39
N ILE A 56 22.99 -27.75 -6.28
CA ILE A 56 21.86 -26.87 -6.13
C ILE A 56 20.59 -27.73 -6.16
N SER A 57 19.65 -27.49 -5.28
CA SER A 57 18.37 -28.20 -5.30
C SER A 57 17.26 -27.22 -5.69
N PHE A 58 16.53 -27.55 -6.74
CA PHE A 58 15.31 -26.89 -7.17
C PHE A 58 14.12 -27.71 -6.71
N GLU A 59 13.17 -27.09 -5.99
CA GLU A 59 12.14 -27.84 -5.31
C GLU A 59 10.76 -27.23 -5.56
N ILE A 60 9.76 -28.08 -5.77
CA ILE A 60 8.34 -27.69 -5.88
C ILE A 60 7.62 -28.44 -4.77
N ALA A 61 7.05 -27.72 -3.82
CA ALA A 61 6.41 -28.33 -2.67
C ALA A 61 5.01 -27.77 -2.42
N SER A 62 4.06 -28.67 -2.18
CA SER A 62 2.76 -28.31 -1.61
C SER A 62 2.86 -28.44 -0.09
N VAL A 63 2.90 -27.31 0.58
CA VAL A 63 2.97 -27.15 2.04
C VAL A 63 1.77 -26.35 2.48
N ASP A 64 1.03 -26.82 3.48
CA ASP A 64 -0.22 -26.18 3.94
C ASP A 64 -1.21 -25.91 2.78
N LYS A 65 -1.35 -26.87 1.87
CA LYS A 65 -2.18 -26.80 0.65
C LYS A 65 -1.78 -25.67 -0.34
N ARG A 66 -0.56 -25.12 -0.23
CA ARG A 66 -0.03 -24.07 -1.10
C ARG A 66 1.20 -24.56 -1.84
N ILE A 67 1.21 -24.40 -3.14
CA ILE A 67 2.32 -24.79 -4.01
C ILE A 67 3.34 -23.66 -4.03
N ARG A 68 4.57 -23.99 -3.66
CA ARG A 68 5.70 -23.04 -3.58
C ARG A 68 6.91 -23.59 -4.32
N PHE A 69 7.71 -22.68 -4.81
CA PHE A 69 8.95 -22.97 -5.53
C PHE A 69 10.15 -22.56 -4.68
N TYR A 70 11.13 -23.46 -4.55
CA TYR A 70 12.28 -23.20 -3.69
C TYR A 70 13.58 -23.50 -4.43
N VAL A 71 14.64 -22.85 -3.98
CA VAL A 71 16.03 -23.18 -4.34
C VAL A 71 16.84 -23.29 -3.07
N ARG A 72 17.56 -24.42 -2.89
CA ARG A 72 18.53 -24.57 -1.80
C ARG A 72 19.95 -24.54 -2.37
N VAL A 73 20.75 -23.64 -1.83
CA VAL A 73 22.08 -23.32 -2.34
C VAL A 73 23.07 -23.09 -1.19
N ALA A 74 24.35 -23.37 -1.40
CA ALA A 74 25.39 -23.01 -0.45
C ALA A 74 25.51 -21.50 -0.31
N GLU A 75 25.72 -20.99 0.91
CA GLU A 75 25.78 -19.57 1.23
C GLU A 75 26.70 -18.78 0.31
N HIS A 76 27.89 -19.28 0.03
CA HIS A 76 28.87 -18.61 -0.83
C HIS A 76 28.44 -18.49 -2.31
N LEU A 77 27.50 -19.33 -2.78
CA LEU A 77 26.93 -19.26 -4.13
C LEU A 77 25.60 -18.50 -4.20
N ARG A 78 25.05 -18.10 -3.08
CA ARG A 78 23.74 -17.48 -2.99
C ARG A 78 23.60 -16.28 -3.92
N ALA A 79 24.47 -15.29 -3.78
CA ALA A 79 24.41 -14.07 -4.58
C ALA A 79 24.51 -14.35 -6.09
N PHE A 80 25.32 -15.34 -6.48
CA PHE A 80 25.44 -15.76 -7.87
C PHE A 80 24.13 -16.37 -8.37
N VAL A 81 23.54 -17.31 -7.61
CA VAL A 81 22.31 -18.01 -8.01
C VAL A 81 21.13 -17.03 -8.06
N GLU A 82 20.99 -16.16 -7.07
CA GLU A 82 19.97 -15.07 -7.08
C GLU A 82 20.15 -14.18 -8.32
N GLY A 83 21.38 -13.79 -8.64
CA GLY A 83 21.69 -12.99 -9.82
C GLY A 83 21.27 -13.66 -11.13
N GLN A 84 21.51 -14.97 -11.28
CA GLN A 84 21.10 -15.72 -12.48
C GLN A 84 19.60 -15.90 -12.58
N ILE A 85 18.91 -16.09 -11.45
CA ILE A 85 17.43 -16.13 -11.42
C ILE A 85 16.87 -14.76 -11.83
N TYR A 86 17.35 -13.65 -11.26
CA TYR A 86 16.89 -12.31 -11.62
C TYR A 86 17.18 -11.92 -13.07
N ALA A 87 18.28 -12.40 -13.64
CA ALA A 87 18.64 -12.15 -15.03
C ALA A 87 17.58 -12.71 -16.01
N GLN A 88 16.99 -13.87 -15.69
CA GLN A 88 16.00 -14.53 -16.53
C GLN A 88 14.55 -14.22 -16.09
N TYR A 89 14.33 -14.01 -14.80
CA TYR A 89 13.06 -13.68 -14.19
C TYR A 89 13.15 -12.36 -13.41
N PRO A 90 13.20 -11.21 -14.09
CA PRO A 90 13.44 -9.90 -13.44
C PRO A 90 12.40 -9.51 -12.39
N THR A 91 11.17 -10.03 -12.54
CA THR A 91 10.04 -9.76 -11.65
C THR A 91 9.91 -10.76 -10.49
N ALA A 92 10.78 -11.77 -10.41
CA ALA A 92 10.79 -12.73 -9.31
C ALA A 92 11.07 -12.02 -7.98
N GLN A 93 10.48 -12.54 -6.91
CA GLN A 93 10.78 -12.16 -5.54
C GLN A 93 11.46 -13.36 -4.86
N ILE A 94 12.68 -13.16 -4.38
CA ILE A 94 13.44 -14.19 -3.69
C ILE A 94 13.47 -13.84 -2.20
N LYS A 95 13.02 -14.76 -1.36
CA LYS A 95 12.99 -14.61 0.09
C LYS A 95 13.81 -15.71 0.73
N GLU A 96 14.78 -15.35 1.54
CA GLU A 96 15.48 -16.31 2.39
C GLU A 96 14.53 -16.77 3.51
N LEU A 97 14.47 -18.08 3.72
CA LEU A 97 13.68 -18.68 4.79
C LEU A 97 14.60 -19.14 5.92
N ASN A 98 14.23 -18.82 7.14
CA ASN A 98 14.95 -19.29 8.33
C ASN A 98 14.58 -20.75 8.64
N ASP A 99 13.34 -21.16 8.33
CA ASP A 99 12.81 -22.48 8.58
C ASP A 99 12.78 -23.29 7.29
N ASP A 100 13.41 -24.47 7.31
CA ASP A 100 13.39 -25.41 6.19
C ASP A 100 12.13 -26.29 6.30
N TYR A 101 11.21 -26.15 5.34
CA TYR A 101 9.96 -26.91 5.29
C TYR A 101 10.18 -28.42 5.35
N SER A 102 11.30 -28.91 4.85
CA SER A 102 11.60 -30.34 4.75
C SER A 102 11.87 -30.98 6.12
N THR A 103 12.19 -30.21 7.15
CA THR A 103 12.37 -30.74 8.51
C THR A 103 11.03 -31.16 9.12
N ARG A 104 9.92 -30.54 8.73
CA ARG A 104 8.57 -30.88 9.18
C ARG A 104 8.13 -32.27 8.71
N ALA A 105 8.67 -32.77 7.60
CA ALA A 105 8.31 -34.09 7.09
C ALA A 105 8.51 -35.19 8.11
N LEU A 106 9.56 -35.08 8.91
CA LEU A 106 9.91 -36.11 9.91
C LEU A 106 8.92 -36.15 11.08
N GLU A 107 8.09 -35.12 11.21
CA GLU A 107 7.02 -35.04 12.24
C GLU A 107 5.75 -35.81 11.81
N HIS A 108 5.53 -36.05 10.51
CA HIS A 108 4.37 -36.77 10.01
C HIS A 108 4.45 -38.28 10.34
N PRO A 109 3.31 -38.91 10.68
CA PRO A 109 3.26 -40.36 10.96
C PRO A 109 3.67 -41.22 9.78
N VAL A 110 3.27 -40.80 8.58
CA VAL A 110 3.51 -41.52 7.32
C VAL A 110 4.37 -40.69 6.40
N ILE A 111 5.51 -41.23 6.03
CA ILE A 111 6.41 -40.66 5.00
C ILE A 111 6.56 -41.71 3.90
N HIS A 112 6.26 -41.35 2.67
CA HIS A 112 6.43 -42.21 1.50
C HIS A 112 7.32 -41.50 0.47
N THR A 113 8.43 -42.11 0.11
CA THR A 113 9.43 -41.54 -0.79
C THR A 113 9.68 -42.43 -1.99
N THR A 114 10.01 -41.85 -3.12
CA THR A 114 10.55 -42.52 -4.27
C THR A 114 11.59 -41.65 -4.99
N GLU A 115 12.50 -42.32 -5.67
CA GLU A 115 13.44 -41.71 -6.60
C GLU A 115 13.01 -42.00 -8.04
N LEU A 116 13.02 -40.98 -8.91
CA LEU A 116 12.78 -41.19 -10.34
C LEU A 116 14.12 -41.44 -11.03
N VAL A 117 14.13 -42.48 -11.85
CA VAL A 117 15.28 -42.84 -12.66
C VAL A 117 14.88 -42.96 -14.12
N LEU A 118 15.86 -42.89 -15.03
CA LEU A 118 15.59 -43.02 -16.45
C LEU A 118 15.21 -44.45 -16.81
N THR A 119 14.37 -44.64 -17.81
CA THR A 119 13.89 -45.93 -18.33
C THR A 119 14.90 -46.59 -19.25
N ASP A 120 15.77 -45.79 -19.89
CA ASP A 120 16.84 -46.27 -20.84
C ASP A 120 18.15 -45.49 -20.54
N ASN A 121 19.12 -45.65 -21.38
CA ASN A 121 20.46 -45.04 -21.25
C ASN A 121 20.38 -43.52 -21.19
N GLU A 122 21.14 -42.90 -20.29
CA GLU A 122 21.22 -41.47 -20.05
C GLU A 122 21.60 -40.60 -21.27
N THR A 123 22.16 -41.22 -22.33
CA THR A 123 22.50 -40.51 -23.58
C THR A 123 21.26 -40.21 -24.45
N LEU A 124 20.16 -40.95 -24.24
CA LEU A 124 18.87 -40.72 -24.90
C LEU A 124 18.11 -39.62 -24.17
N PRO A 125 17.52 -38.64 -24.90
CA PRO A 125 16.74 -37.58 -24.28
C PRO A 125 15.36 -38.06 -23.83
N ILE A 126 14.85 -37.39 -22.79
CA ILE A 126 13.40 -37.38 -22.47
C ILE A 126 12.66 -36.42 -23.42
N LYS A 127 11.33 -36.43 -23.38
CA LYS A 127 10.52 -35.43 -24.08
C LYS A 127 10.72 -34.06 -23.44
N THR A 128 11.04 -33.04 -24.24
CA THR A 128 11.28 -31.66 -23.78
C THR A 128 10.12 -30.72 -24.07
N PHE A 129 10.14 -29.55 -23.46
CA PHE A 129 9.07 -28.52 -23.57
C PHE A 129 8.77 -28.13 -25.01
N GLN A 130 9.73 -28.25 -25.93
CA GLN A 130 9.51 -27.94 -27.35
C GLN A 130 8.49 -28.88 -28.03
N SER A 131 8.27 -30.05 -27.44
CA SER A 131 7.35 -31.07 -27.97
C SER A 131 6.01 -31.12 -27.22
N PHE A 132 5.77 -30.21 -26.24
CA PHE A 132 4.51 -30.13 -25.50
C PHE A 132 3.62 -29.02 -26.07
N GLU A 133 2.34 -29.29 -26.18
CA GLU A 133 1.32 -28.26 -26.53
C GLU A 133 0.95 -27.42 -25.30
N VAL A 134 0.97 -28.03 -24.13
CA VAL A 134 0.66 -27.43 -22.85
C VAL A 134 1.88 -27.53 -21.94
N ASP A 135 2.12 -26.50 -21.14
CA ASP A 135 3.21 -26.47 -20.16
C ASP A 135 3.26 -27.74 -19.31
N PRO A 136 4.37 -28.50 -19.31
CA PRO A 136 4.48 -29.72 -18.53
C PRO A 136 4.38 -29.50 -17.02
N LEU A 137 4.68 -28.30 -16.51
CA LEU A 137 4.52 -27.92 -15.11
C LEU A 137 3.04 -27.93 -14.69
N ALA A 138 2.11 -27.64 -15.61
CA ALA A 138 0.69 -27.61 -15.31
C ALA A 138 0.17 -28.95 -14.77
N ALA A 139 0.62 -30.09 -15.35
CA ALA A 139 0.22 -31.41 -14.87
C ALA A 139 0.82 -31.73 -13.48
N ILE A 140 2.04 -31.32 -13.22
CA ILE A 140 2.73 -31.48 -11.93
C ILE A 140 2.01 -30.68 -10.85
N THR A 141 1.77 -29.39 -11.08
CA THR A 141 1.10 -28.51 -10.14
C THR A 141 -0.37 -28.88 -9.93
N ALA A 142 -1.07 -29.32 -10.99
CA ALA A 142 -2.44 -29.84 -10.86
C ALA A 142 -2.51 -31.06 -9.91
N THR A 143 -1.53 -31.97 -9.99
CA THR A 143 -1.45 -33.12 -9.07
C THR A 143 -1.17 -32.65 -7.65
N LEU A 144 -0.28 -31.68 -7.44
CA LEU A 144 0.00 -31.09 -6.12
C LEU A 144 -1.21 -30.34 -5.53
N SER A 145 -2.07 -29.77 -6.36
CA SER A 145 -3.26 -29.04 -5.92
C SER A 145 -4.39 -29.95 -5.39
N LYS A 146 -4.31 -31.27 -5.62
CA LYS A 146 -5.33 -32.26 -5.23
C LYS A 146 -5.10 -32.89 -3.85
N LEU A 147 -4.23 -32.34 -3.02
CA LEU A 147 -4.03 -32.75 -1.64
C LEU A 147 -5.19 -32.17 -0.79
N GLU A 148 -6.10 -33.05 -0.35
CA GLU A 148 -7.35 -32.64 0.28
C GLU A 148 -7.36 -32.91 1.79
N GLU A 149 -6.65 -33.95 2.25
CA GLU A 149 -6.62 -34.31 3.67
C GLU A 149 -5.86 -33.25 4.50
N PRO A 150 -6.29 -33.01 5.74
CA PRO A 150 -5.54 -32.10 6.62
C PRO A 150 -4.13 -32.62 6.90
N GLY A 151 -3.13 -31.77 6.71
CA GLY A 151 -1.72 -32.12 6.94
C GLY A 151 -1.07 -32.95 5.84
N GLU A 152 -1.75 -33.20 4.69
CA GLU A 152 -1.09 -33.77 3.52
C GLU A 152 -0.11 -32.78 2.91
N GLU A 153 1.10 -33.24 2.69
CA GLU A 153 2.13 -32.52 1.95
C GLU A 153 2.76 -33.41 0.89
N MET A 154 3.15 -32.81 -0.24
CA MET A 154 3.89 -33.54 -1.28
C MET A 154 4.94 -32.60 -1.90
N TRP A 155 6.13 -33.14 -2.07
CA TRP A 155 7.30 -32.38 -2.49
C TRP A 155 8.06 -33.08 -3.60
N ILE A 156 8.58 -32.29 -4.53
CA ILE A 156 9.41 -32.72 -5.64
C ILE A 156 10.75 -32.01 -5.51
N GLN A 157 11.82 -32.74 -5.60
CA GLN A 157 13.18 -32.25 -5.48
C GLN A 157 14.00 -32.64 -6.69
N VAL A 158 14.57 -31.64 -7.37
CA VAL A 158 15.47 -31.80 -8.50
C VAL A 158 16.85 -31.28 -8.06
N ILE A 159 17.75 -32.19 -7.69
CA ILE A 159 19.12 -31.83 -7.29
C ILE A 159 20.03 -31.95 -8.50
N ILE A 160 20.79 -30.89 -8.75
CA ILE A 160 21.70 -30.81 -9.90
C ILE A 160 23.12 -30.56 -9.46
N LYS A 161 24.07 -31.14 -10.21
CA LYS A 161 25.51 -30.87 -10.16
C LYS A 161 26.03 -30.68 -11.57
N PRO A 162 26.73 -29.59 -11.91
CA PRO A 162 27.26 -29.40 -13.25
C PRO A 162 28.35 -30.46 -13.56
N ILE A 163 28.47 -30.89 -14.82
CA ILE A 163 29.46 -31.82 -15.27
C ILE A 163 30.26 -31.28 -16.45
N SER A 164 31.48 -31.75 -16.58
CA SER A 164 32.31 -31.40 -17.74
C SER A 164 31.78 -32.05 -19.02
N ASP A 165 32.20 -31.56 -20.18
CA ASP A 165 31.79 -32.03 -21.50
C ASP A 165 32.28 -33.49 -21.81
N ASP A 166 32.97 -34.15 -20.89
CA ASP A 166 33.39 -35.56 -21.05
C ASP A 166 32.23 -36.54 -21.30
N TRP A 167 31.00 -36.19 -20.86
CA TRP A 167 29.82 -37.00 -21.12
C TRP A 167 29.48 -37.08 -22.61
N HIS A 168 29.88 -36.11 -23.45
CA HIS A 168 29.72 -36.13 -24.90
C HIS A 168 30.42 -37.31 -25.52
N LYS A 169 31.55 -37.77 -24.93
CA LYS A 169 32.26 -38.97 -25.35
C LYS A 169 31.38 -40.21 -25.22
N ARG A 170 30.57 -40.30 -24.18
CA ARG A 170 29.60 -41.41 -24.00
C ARG A 170 28.50 -41.36 -25.05
N SER A 171 28.01 -40.17 -25.38
CA SER A 171 27.05 -39.99 -26.47
C SER A 171 27.63 -40.44 -27.82
N ALA A 172 28.87 -40.05 -28.15
CA ALA A 172 29.52 -40.44 -29.36
C ALA A 172 29.74 -41.97 -29.40
N GLN A 173 30.14 -42.60 -28.28
CA GLN A 173 30.27 -44.06 -28.18
C GLN A 173 28.93 -44.78 -28.37
N MET A 174 27.83 -44.22 -27.83
CA MET A 174 26.50 -44.79 -28.02
C MET A 174 26.05 -44.72 -29.49
N VAL A 175 26.26 -43.59 -30.15
CA VAL A 175 26.00 -43.45 -31.59
C VAL A 175 26.81 -44.47 -32.40
N LYS A 176 28.11 -44.65 -32.09
CA LYS A 176 28.93 -45.64 -32.73
C LYS A 176 28.41 -47.08 -32.56
N ARG A 177 28.00 -47.44 -31.32
CA ARG A 177 27.40 -48.76 -31.02
C ARG A 177 26.10 -49.00 -31.79
N ILE A 178 25.21 -47.97 -31.93
CA ILE A 178 23.99 -48.11 -32.71
C ILE A 178 24.31 -48.37 -34.18
N LYS A 179 25.27 -47.61 -34.76
CA LYS A 179 25.73 -47.82 -36.14
C LYS A 179 26.36 -49.20 -36.35
N GLU A 180 27.24 -49.66 -35.47
CA GLU A 180 27.88 -50.96 -35.53
C GLU A 180 26.90 -52.15 -35.42
N LYS A 181 25.87 -51.99 -34.50
CA LYS A 181 24.81 -52.98 -34.38
C LYS A 181 23.92 -53.09 -35.60
N ALA A 182 23.66 -51.99 -36.29
CA ALA A 182 22.93 -52.02 -37.55
C ALA A 182 23.72 -52.71 -38.69
N VAL A 183 25.05 -52.51 -38.72
CA VAL A 183 25.96 -53.18 -39.67
C VAL A 183 26.14 -54.68 -39.33
N SER A 184 26.29 -55.04 -38.05
CA SER A 184 26.46 -56.41 -37.59
C SER A 184 25.17 -57.24 -37.49
N GLY A 185 24.03 -56.65 -37.48
CA GLY A 185 22.71 -57.32 -37.39
C GLY A 185 22.34 -58.12 -38.62
N GLY A 186 23.17 -58.04 -39.72
CA GLY A 186 23.02 -58.87 -40.90
C GLY A 186 23.71 -60.27 -40.85
N VAL A 187 24.54 -60.47 -39.83
CA VAL A 187 25.30 -61.77 -39.69
C VAL A 187 25.05 -62.37 -38.31
N GLY A 188 23.83 -62.75 -38.05
CA GLY A 188 23.51 -63.60 -36.87
C GLY A 188 24.07 -64.99 -37.06
N MET A 189 24.60 -65.62 -35.99
CA MET A 189 25.21 -66.98 -35.98
C MET A 189 24.31 -68.08 -36.60
N ARG A 190 22.99 -67.82 -36.83
CA ARG A 190 22.08 -68.64 -37.63
C ARG A 190 22.26 -68.49 -39.14
N GLY A 191 22.73 -67.33 -39.61
CA GLY A 191 23.07 -67.10 -41.01
C GLY A 191 24.37 -67.84 -41.44
N LEU A 192 25.37 -67.95 -40.50
CA LEU A 192 26.61 -68.66 -40.75
C LEU A 192 26.41 -70.19 -40.86
N LEU A 193 25.48 -70.76 -40.08
CA LEU A 193 25.10 -72.19 -40.14
C LEU A 193 24.21 -72.50 -41.34
N GLY A 194 23.43 -71.56 -41.88
CA GLY A 194 22.62 -71.69 -43.09
C GLY A 194 23.45 -71.59 -44.41
N ALA A 195 24.56 -70.83 -44.39
CA ALA A 195 25.47 -70.64 -45.52
C ALA A 195 26.36 -71.85 -45.82
N LEU A 196 26.52 -72.77 -44.85
CA LEU A 196 27.28 -73.98 -45.04
C LEU A 196 26.44 -75.13 -45.62
N ALA A 197 25.12 -74.97 -45.86
CA ALA A 197 24.20 -76.01 -46.24
C ALA A 197 23.49 -75.86 -47.62
N LYS A 198 23.86 -74.88 -48.47
CA LYS A 198 23.27 -74.72 -49.83
C LYS A 198 24.35 -74.40 -50.90
N PRO A 199 24.28 -75.02 -52.11
CA PRO A 199 25.15 -74.63 -53.23
C PRO A 199 24.80 -73.27 -53.81
N PRO A 200 25.73 -72.56 -54.50
CA PRO A 200 25.55 -71.20 -54.97
C PRO A 200 24.59 -71.09 -56.16
N GLU A 201 23.42 -70.56 -55.98
CA GLU A 201 22.64 -70.05 -57.10
C GLU A 201 22.94 -68.58 -57.24
N TYR A 202 23.28 -68.18 -58.42
CA TYR A 202 23.55 -66.85 -58.87
C TYR A 202 22.23 -66.10 -59.00
N ASP A 203 21.97 -65.24 -58.14
CA ASP A 203 20.99 -64.23 -58.32
C ASP A 203 21.45 -62.84 -57.80
N GLN A 204 21.75 -61.97 -58.75
CA GLN A 204 22.15 -60.59 -58.52
C GLN A 204 20.99 -59.78 -57.96
N LYS A 205 21.02 -59.60 -56.68
CA LYS A 205 20.39 -58.41 -56.03
C LYS A 205 21.38 -57.83 -55.01
N SER A 206 21.94 -56.71 -55.42
CA SER A 206 22.68 -55.80 -54.58
C SER A 206 21.98 -55.51 -53.26
N GLY A 207 22.31 -56.28 -52.24
CA GLY A 207 21.98 -55.95 -50.84
C GLY A 207 22.95 -54.91 -50.36
N GLY A 208 22.54 -53.63 -50.37
CA GLY A 208 23.30 -52.54 -49.82
C GLY A 208 23.61 -52.76 -48.34
N ALA A 209 24.82 -52.38 -47.92
CA ALA A 209 25.21 -52.30 -46.54
C ALA A 209 24.05 -51.71 -45.69
N GLY A 210 23.65 -52.39 -44.61
CA GLY A 210 22.42 -52.22 -43.82
C GLY A 210 22.10 -50.78 -43.55
N ASP A 211 21.04 -50.35 -44.26
CA ASP A 211 20.50 -49.01 -44.02
C ASP A 211 19.92 -48.96 -42.61
N LEU A 212 20.32 -47.90 -41.87
CA LEU A 212 19.85 -47.71 -40.49
C LEU A 212 18.31 -47.64 -40.50
N SER A 213 17.68 -48.36 -39.59
CA SER A 213 16.22 -48.25 -39.44
C SER A 213 15.86 -46.79 -39.12
N GLU A 214 14.67 -46.32 -39.58
CA GLU A 214 14.20 -44.96 -39.25
C GLU A 214 14.21 -44.70 -37.73
N ARG A 215 13.95 -45.72 -36.96
CA ARG A 215 14.05 -45.68 -35.49
C ARG A 215 15.49 -45.38 -35.02
N ASP A 216 16.48 -46.01 -35.61
CA ASP A 216 17.89 -45.83 -35.24
C ASP A 216 18.41 -44.46 -35.74
N LYS A 217 17.99 -44.02 -36.92
CA LYS A 217 18.29 -42.68 -37.41
C LYS A 217 17.72 -41.61 -36.45
N SER A 218 16.48 -41.76 -36.05
CA SER A 218 15.83 -40.87 -35.06
C SER A 218 16.55 -40.87 -33.68
N ARG A 219 16.97 -42.07 -33.20
CA ARG A 219 17.72 -42.16 -31.93
C ARG A 219 19.09 -41.48 -32.04
N ILE A 220 19.80 -41.66 -33.14
CA ILE A 220 21.10 -41.02 -33.39
C ILE A 220 20.97 -39.51 -33.41
N SER A 221 19.96 -38.97 -34.14
CA SER A 221 19.72 -37.55 -34.21
C SER A 221 19.43 -36.99 -32.83
N ALA A 222 18.55 -37.63 -32.06
CA ALA A 222 18.18 -37.18 -30.72
C ALA A 222 19.36 -37.23 -29.73
N ILE A 223 20.25 -38.24 -29.79
CA ILE A 223 21.47 -38.29 -28.98
C ILE A 223 22.44 -37.16 -29.37
N GLN A 224 22.58 -36.89 -30.66
CA GLN A 224 23.43 -35.80 -31.17
C GLN A 224 22.92 -34.46 -30.70
N GLU A 225 21.62 -34.19 -30.84
CA GLU A 225 20.98 -32.97 -30.37
C GLU A 225 21.14 -32.79 -28.86
N LYS A 226 20.82 -33.81 -28.03
CA LYS A 226 21.04 -33.76 -26.59
C LYS A 226 22.46 -33.38 -26.23
N SER A 227 23.44 -33.91 -26.97
CA SER A 227 24.87 -33.70 -26.72
C SER A 227 25.42 -32.35 -27.20
N THR A 228 24.61 -31.49 -27.84
CA THR A 228 25.01 -30.11 -28.17
C THR A 228 24.91 -29.14 -27.01
N LYS A 229 24.22 -29.55 -25.94
CA LYS A 229 23.88 -28.67 -24.79
C LYS A 229 24.69 -29.07 -23.54
N LEU A 230 24.79 -28.10 -22.59
CA LEU A 230 25.46 -28.32 -21.31
C LEU A 230 24.69 -29.36 -20.49
N GLY A 231 25.44 -30.19 -19.75
CA GLY A 231 24.92 -31.32 -18.99
C GLY A 231 25.06 -31.16 -17.47
N TYR A 232 24.12 -31.79 -16.77
CA TYR A 232 24.12 -31.91 -15.31
C TYR A 232 23.97 -33.36 -14.88
N GLN A 233 24.62 -33.74 -13.78
CA GLN A 233 24.18 -34.90 -13.00
C GLN A 233 22.93 -34.51 -12.21
N VAL A 234 21.89 -35.32 -12.30
CA VAL A 234 20.58 -35.02 -11.76
C VAL A 234 20.09 -36.15 -10.87
N LYS A 235 19.41 -35.79 -9.78
CA LYS A 235 18.64 -36.69 -8.95
C LYS A 235 17.27 -36.09 -8.71
N ILE A 236 16.22 -36.86 -8.99
CA ILE A 236 14.84 -36.43 -8.79
C ILE A 236 14.23 -37.31 -7.71
N ARG A 237 13.65 -36.65 -6.66
CA ARG A 237 12.97 -37.33 -5.59
C ARG A 237 11.56 -36.76 -5.43
N VAL A 238 10.65 -37.65 -5.07
CA VAL A 238 9.30 -37.30 -4.66
C VAL A 238 9.07 -37.81 -3.25
N LEU A 239 8.51 -36.96 -2.40
CA LEU A 239 8.16 -37.28 -1.03
C LEU A 239 6.71 -36.90 -0.79
N TYR A 240 5.97 -37.81 -0.15
CA TYR A 240 4.68 -37.57 0.46
C TYR A 240 4.81 -37.66 1.97
N ALA A 241 4.20 -36.70 2.68
CA ALA A 241 4.05 -36.71 4.14
C ALA A 241 2.57 -36.56 4.50
N GLY A 242 2.08 -37.31 5.47
CA GLY A 242 0.68 -37.26 5.86
C GLY A 242 0.35 -38.26 6.97
N ASN A 243 -0.93 -38.59 7.11
CA ASN A 243 -1.43 -39.41 8.20
C ASN A 243 -1.89 -40.82 7.76
N ASN A 244 -2.00 -41.09 6.44
CA ASN A 244 -2.63 -42.31 5.90
C ASN A 244 -1.75 -42.94 4.81
N GLU A 245 -1.39 -44.22 5.00
CA GLU A 245 -0.59 -44.98 4.01
C GLU A 245 -1.34 -45.22 2.69
N GLY A 246 -2.67 -45.40 2.74
CA GLY A 246 -3.48 -45.59 1.54
C GLY A 246 -3.43 -44.36 0.64
N SER A 247 -3.65 -43.18 1.22
CA SER A 247 -3.52 -41.90 0.54
C SER A 247 -2.08 -41.69 0.03
N ALA A 248 -1.06 -42.02 0.83
CA ALA A 248 0.34 -41.93 0.44
C ALA A 248 0.65 -42.74 -0.85
N ARG A 249 0.16 -43.99 -0.93
CA ARG A 249 0.36 -44.83 -2.14
C ARG A 249 -0.36 -44.24 -3.35
N LEU A 250 -1.61 -43.82 -3.18
CA LEU A 250 -2.43 -43.25 -4.27
C LEU A 250 -1.80 -41.95 -4.81
N ARG A 251 -1.46 -41.01 -3.92
CA ARG A 251 -0.85 -39.72 -4.29
C ARG A 251 0.51 -39.91 -4.94
N MET A 252 1.33 -40.79 -4.38
CA MET A 252 2.64 -41.12 -4.97
C MET A 252 2.51 -41.73 -6.37
N GLN A 253 1.58 -42.67 -6.57
CA GLN A 253 1.29 -43.26 -7.86
C GLN A 253 0.82 -42.22 -8.87
N ALA A 254 -0.07 -41.31 -8.46
CA ALA A 254 -0.54 -40.20 -9.31
C ALA A 254 0.62 -39.31 -9.74
N MET A 255 1.49 -38.90 -8.80
CA MET A 255 2.63 -38.06 -9.11
C MET A 255 3.64 -38.73 -10.05
N VAL A 256 4.01 -40.01 -9.78
CA VAL A 256 4.87 -40.78 -10.69
C VAL A 256 4.21 -40.91 -12.06
N GLY A 257 2.88 -41.10 -12.09
CA GLY A 257 2.07 -41.09 -13.31
C GLY A 257 2.21 -39.83 -14.12
N THR A 258 2.22 -38.67 -13.43
CA THR A 258 2.41 -37.36 -14.09
C THR A 258 3.77 -37.24 -14.79
N PHE A 259 4.82 -37.78 -14.22
CA PHE A 259 6.16 -37.79 -14.88
C PHE A 259 6.23 -38.63 -16.13
N LYS A 260 5.26 -39.54 -16.39
CA LYS A 260 5.21 -40.32 -17.64
C LYS A 260 4.94 -39.46 -18.88
N GLN A 261 4.45 -38.21 -18.71
CA GLN A 261 4.34 -37.26 -19.83
C GLN A 261 5.66 -37.00 -20.54
N PHE A 262 6.80 -37.17 -19.85
CA PHE A 262 8.13 -36.99 -20.40
C PHE A 262 8.64 -38.24 -21.11
N ASN A 263 7.88 -39.35 -21.09
CA ASN A 263 8.28 -40.61 -21.70
C ASN A 263 7.96 -40.63 -23.18
N THR A 264 8.86 -41.15 -23.97
CA THR A 264 8.67 -41.40 -25.41
C THR A 264 8.99 -42.88 -25.71
N THR A 265 8.25 -43.46 -26.64
CA THR A 265 8.35 -44.90 -26.98
C THR A 265 9.72 -45.28 -27.53
N ASN A 266 10.44 -44.36 -28.18
CA ASN A 266 11.66 -44.61 -28.89
C ASN A 266 12.92 -44.03 -28.24
N LEU A 267 12.77 -43.18 -27.23
CA LEU A 267 13.86 -42.50 -26.56
C LEU A 267 13.88 -42.85 -25.08
N ASN A 268 13.79 -41.88 -24.21
CA ASN A 268 13.85 -42.08 -22.75
C ASN A 268 12.59 -41.62 -22.04
N GLY A 269 12.58 -41.78 -20.74
CA GLY A 269 11.49 -41.34 -19.85
C GLY A 269 11.84 -41.64 -18.41
N PHE A 270 10.87 -41.47 -17.52
CA PHE A 270 11.02 -41.71 -16.08
C PHE A 270 10.26 -42.92 -15.60
N GLN A 271 10.84 -43.61 -14.65
CA GLN A 271 10.22 -44.68 -13.85
C GLN A 271 10.57 -44.49 -12.36
N SER A 272 9.75 -44.96 -11.48
CA SER A 272 10.03 -44.94 -10.04
C SER A 272 10.95 -46.09 -9.65
N LYS A 273 11.97 -45.77 -8.86
CA LYS A 273 12.76 -46.74 -8.11
C LYS A 273 11.97 -47.10 -6.86
N SER A 274 11.79 -48.39 -6.58
CA SER A 274 10.97 -48.92 -5.49
C SER A 274 10.53 -47.92 -4.41
N PRO A 275 9.23 -47.52 -4.38
CA PRO A 275 8.73 -46.61 -3.35
C PRO A 275 8.92 -47.20 -1.96
N SER A 276 9.22 -46.39 -0.96
CA SER A 276 9.60 -46.82 0.37
C SER A 276 8.94 -45.94 1.45
N PHE A 277 8.48 -46.58 2.54
CA PHE A 277 8.04 -45.92 3.77
C PHE A 277 9.19 -45.73 4.79
N ASP A 278 10.42 -45.91 4.39
CA ASP A 278 11.58 -45.76 5.25
C ASP A 278 11.86 -44.29 5.59
N ARG A 279 11.81 -43.95 6.86
CA ARG A 279 12.06 -42.60 7.39
C ARG A 279 13.49 -42.11 7.13
N THR A 280 14.48 -43.04 7.00
CA THR A 280 15.86 -42.66 6.67
C THR A 280 15.95 -41.98 5.31
N LYS A 281 15.14 -42.40 4.35
CA LYS A 281 15.01 -41.74 3.04
C LYS A 281 14.33 -40.37 3.10
N GLY A 282 13.45 -40.16 4.07
CA GLY A 282 12.93 -38.82 4.39
C GLY A 282 14.05 -37.87 4.87
N GLN A 283 14.97 -38.41 5.69
CA GLN A 283 16.17 -37.66 6.10
C GLN A 283 17.10 -37.34 4.93
N ASP A 284 17.29 -38.29 3.98
CA ASP A 284 18.02 -38.04 2.75
C ASP A 284 17.40 -36.93 1.91
N TYR A 285 16.09 -36.83 1.87
CA TYR A 285 15.38 -35.74 1.24
C TYR A 285 15.70 -34.42 1.94
N ALA A 286 15.51 -34.35 3.26
CA ALA A 286 15.75 -33.13 4.06
C ALA A 286 17.21 -32.64 3.93
N ASN A 287 18.18 -33.58 3.88
CA ASN A 287 19.59 -33.26 3.71
C ASN A 287 19.99 -32.98 2.25
N ARG A 288 19.07 -33.15 1.29
CA ARG A 288 19.37 -33.08 -0.15
C ARG A 288 20.58 -33.96 -0.51
N SER A 289 20.63 -35.18 0.04
CA SER A 289 21.74 -36.10 -0.12
C SER A 289 21.94 -36.48 -1.60
N PHE A 290 23.18 -36.52 -2.08
CA PHE A 290 23.53 -36.90 -3.43
C PHE A 290 24.70 -37.90 -3.35
N SER A 291 24.41 -39.12 -2.89
CA SER A 291 25.41 -40.15 -2.56
C SER A 291 25.84 -41.01 -3.74
N ASP A 292 25.05 -41.12 -4.79
CA ASP A 292 25.34 -41.86 -6.02
C ASP A 292 25.58 -40.90 -7.20
N LYS A 293 25.84 -41.45 -8.40
CA LYS A 293 26.12 -40.64 -9.58
C LYS A 293 24.89 -39.97 -10.19
N GLY A 294 23.65 -40.34 -9.80
CA GLY A 294 22.45 -39.87 -10.48
C GLY A 294 22.47 -40.26 -11.98
N PHE A 295 21.78 -39.47 -12.81
CA PHE A 295 21.75 -39.60 -14.26
C PHE A 295 21.97 -38.25 -14.94
N ILE A 296 22.26 -38.23 -16.25
CA ILE A 296 22.57 -37.00 -16.98
C ILE A 296 21.37 -36.47 -17.70
N LEU A 297 21.02 -35.20 -17.42
CA LEU A 297 20.12 -34.37 -18.22
C LEU A 297 20.85 -33.13 -18.73
N ASN A 298 20.45 -32.65 -19.89
CA ASN A 298 20.90 -31.36 -20.39
C ASN A 298 20.02 -30.20 -19.88
N ILE A 299 20.41 -28.96 -20.19
CA ILE A 299 19.72 -27.76 -19.72
C ILE A 299 18.29 -27.65 -20.22
N GLU A 300 17.95 -28.12 -21.43
CA GLU A 300 16.61 -28.13 -21.99
C GLU A 300 15.67 -29.12 -21.28
N GLU A 301 16.21 -30.32 -21.01
CA GLU A 301 15.50 -31.33 -20.22
C GLU A 301 15.23 -30.86 -18.81
N LEU A 302 16.19 -30.18 -18.18
CA LEU A 302 15.99 -29.55 -16.86
C LEU A 302 14.95 -28.45 -16.87
N ALA A 303 14.97 -27.57 -17.88
CA ALA A 303 13.96 -26.50 -18.05
C ALA A 303 12.55 -27.07 -18.21
N SER A 304 12.44 -28.27 -18.86
CA SER A 304 11.14 -28.94 -18.98
C SER A 304 10.62 -29.46 -17.64
N LEU A 305 11.49 -29.77 -16.69
CA LEU A 305 11.15 -30.33 -15.38
C LEU A 305 10.95 -29.27 -14.31
N TYR A 306 11.70 -28.17 -14.40
CA TYR A 306 11.65 -27.08 -13.46
C TYR A 306 11.81 -25.73 -14.16
N HIS A 307 10.81 -24.91 -14.08
CA HIS A 307 10.77 -23.49 -14.42
C HIS A 307 9.77 -22.80 -13.52
N LEU A 308 9.81 -21.47 -13.47
CA LEU A 308 8.82 -20.72 -12.70
C LEU A 308 7.51 -20.61 -13.50
N PRO A 309 6.34 -20.70 -12.84
CA PRO A 309 5.05 -20.71 -13.54
C PRO A 309 4.83 -19.40 -14.29
N HIS A 310 4.22 -19.49 -15.47
CA HIS A 310 3.85 -18.34 -16.29
C HIS A 310 2.33 -18.23 -16.44
N THR A 311 1.84 -17.23 -17.16
CA THR A 311 0.42 -16.90 -17.31
C THR A 311 -0.48 -18.07 -17.71
N ASN A 312 0.03 -19.07 -18.43
CA ASN A 312 -0.74 -20.22 -18.89
C ASN A 312 -0.91 -21.32 -17.83
N VAL A 313 -0.21 -21.22 -16.69
CA VAL A 313 -0.35 -22.19 -15.59
C VAL A 313 -1.49 -21.73 -14.69
N GLU A 314 -2.70 -22.24 -14.95
CA GLU A 314 -3.93 -21.86 -14.22
C GLU A 314 -4.20 -22.73 -12.97
N THR A 315 -3.21 -23.42 -12.45
CA THR A 315 -3.38 -24.31 -11.29
C THR A 315 -3.72 -23.49 -10.05
N PRO A 316 -4.79 -23.88 -9.30
CA PRO A 316 -5.11 -23.26 -8.02
C PRO A 316 -4.02 -23.51 -6.98
N ASN A 317 -3.99 -22.69 -5.95
CA ASN A 317 -3.09 -22.81 -4.78
C ASN A 317 -1.60 -22.54 -5.04
N ILE A 318 -1.18 -22.14 -6.23
CA ILE A 318 0.17 -21.61 -6.44
C ILE A 318 0.30 -20.28 -5.68
N VAL A 319 1.41 -20.14 -4.93
CA VAL A 319 1.74 -18.87 -4.26
C VAL A 319 2.42 -17.95 -5.27
N TRP A 320 1.68 -16.96 -5.68
CA TRP A 320 2.18 -15.92 -6.57
C TRP A 320 2.74 -14.74 -5.78
N ALA A 321 3.71 -14.03 -6.34
CA ALA A 321 4.09 -12.73 -5.82
C ALA A 321 2.91 -11.76 -5.92
N ASN A 322 2.62 -11.03 -4.84
CA ASN A 322 1.40 -10.23 -4.78
C ASN A 322 1.47 -8.93 -5.60
N SER A 323 2.67 -8.38 -5.79
CA SER A 323 2.86 -7.18 -6.60
C SER A 323 4.26 -7.16 -7.22
N LYS A 324 4.36 -6.56 -8.40
CA LYS A 324 5.64 -6.26 -9.03
C LYS A 324 6.44 -5.28 -8.16
N THR A 325 7.75 -5.50 -8.04
CA THR A 325 8.68 -4.56 -7.44
C THR A 325 9.55 -3.91 -8.51
N ALA A 326 9.97 -2.67 -8.32
CA ALA A 326 10.88 -1.96 -9.21
C ALA A 326 12.00 -1.29 -8.42
N GLU A 327 13.14 -1.17 -9.07
CA GLU A 327 14.37 -0.63 -8.52
C GLU A 327 14.21 0.83 -8.09
N PRO A 328 14.65 1.21 -6.87
CA PRO A 328 14.70 2.59 -6.46
C PRO A 328 15.75 3.37 -7.26
N PRO A 329 15.59 4.69 -7.43
CA PRO A 329 16.58 5.50 -8.10
C PRO A 329 17.92 5.52 -7.35
N SER A 330 19.04 5.53 -8.06
CA SER A 330 20.39 5.48 -7.48
C SER A 330 20.71 6.65 -6.53
N ASN A 331 20.06 7.80 -6.76
CA ASN A 331 20.15 9.01 -5.95
C ASN A 331 19.09 9.08 -4.85
N LEU A 332 18.44 7.94 -4.49
CA LEU A 332 17.41 7.89 -3.46
C LEU A 332 17.89 8.52 -2.14
N PRO A 333 17.15 9.51 -1.58
CA PRO A 333 17.47 10.09 -0.28
C PRO A 333 17.23 9.09 0.84
N SER A 334 18.25 8.78 1.61
CA SER A 334 18.20 7.77 2.66
C SER A 334 18.86 8.24 3.96
N GLN A 335 18.54 7.56 5.05
CA GLN A 335 19.14 7.84 6.36
C GLN A 335 20.67 7.62 6.39
N THR A 336 21.21 6.84 5.47
CA THR A 336 22.67 6.65 5.34
C THR A 336 23.38 7.80 4.63
N LYS A 337 22.64 8.59 3.83
CA LYS A 337 23.19 9.68 3.01
C LYS A 337 22.84 11.08 3.52
N HIS A 338 21.79 11.20 4.36
CA HIS A 338 21.24 12.50 4.78
C HIS A 338 20.97 12.51 6.28
N THR A 339 21.10 13.68 6.86
CA THR A 339 20.80 13.89 8.29
C THR A 339 19.29 13.90 8.56
N PRO A 340 18.85 13.65 9.80
CA PRO A 340 17.43 13.74 10.17
C PRO A 340 16.83 15.13 9.92
N ALA A 341 17.64 16.20 9.96
CA ALA A 341 17.19 17.55 9.67
C ALA A 341 16.87 17.76 8.17
N GLU A 342 17.52 17.02 7.28
CA GLU A 342 17.31 17.15 5.83
C GLU A 342 16.25 16.19 5.31
N LEU A 343 16.08 15.02 5.96
CA LEU A 343 15.26 13.90 5.49
C LEU A 343 14.00 13.73 6.33
N SER A 344 12.87 13.54 5.67
CA SER A 344 11.60 13.13 6.26
C SER A 344 11.33 11.67 5.89
N PRO A 345 11.74 10.68 6.72
CA PRO A 345 11.65 9.27 6.41
C PRO A 345 10.21 8.77 6.53
N PHE A 346 9.76 7.91 5.61
CA PHE A 346 8.44 7.28 5.65
C PHE A 346 8.39 5.89 5.03
N GLY A 347 9.45 5.47 4.31
CA GLY A 347 9.47 4.22 3.58
C GLY A 347 10.75 3.42 3.71
N VAL A 348 10.64 2.14 3.34
CA VAL A 348 11.73 1.19 3.21
C VAL A 348 11.68 0.58 1.82
N THR A 349 12.79 0.52 1.11
CA THR A 349 12.87 -0.15 -0.20
C THR A 349 12.53 -1.64 -0.05
N ASN A 350 11.95 -2.23 -1.09
CA ASN A 350 11.55 -3.64 -1.10
C ASN A 350 12.00 -4.38 -2.37
N PHE A 351 12.93 -3.81 -3.11
CA PHE A 351 13.43 -4.38 -4.34
C PHE A 351 14.61 -5.30 -4.06
N ARG A 352 14.52 -6.57 -4.48
CA ARG A 352 15.58 -7.60 -4.37
C ARG A 352 16.18 -7.74 -2.97
N GLY A 353 15.37 -7.57 -1.92
CA GLY A 353 15.85 -7.71 -0.54
C GLY A 353 16.61 -6.50 0.01
N ASP A 354 16.77 -5.43 -0.77
CA ASP A 354 17.28 -4.16 -0.27
C ASP A 354 16.22 -3.52 0.65
N ASN A 355 16.60 -3.24 1.89
CA ASN A 355 15.74 -2.68 2.93
C ASN A 355 16.26 -1.32 3.40
N GLN A 356 16.59 -0.44 2.48
CA GLN A 356 17.09 0.90 2.79
C GLN A 356 15.96 1.81 3.27
N VAL A 357 16.11 2.42 4.43
CA VAL A 357 15.17 3.46 4.92
C VAL A 357 15.40 4.74 4.13
N PHE A 358 14.32 5.24 3.52
CA PHE A 358 14.34 6.45 2.69
C PHE A 358 13.20 7.41 3.04
N GLY A 359 13.27 8.62 2.51
CA GLY A 359 12.26 9.65 2.71
C GLY A 359 12.33 10.77 1.70
N LEU A 360 11.53 11.80 1.93
CA LEU A 360 11.54 13.03 1.14
C LEU A 360 12.58 14.01 1.72
N LEU A 361 13.35 14.64 0.85
CA LEU A 361 14.14 15.79 1.27
C LEU A 361 13.22 16.94 1.65
N ARG A 362 13.45 17.60 2.78
CA ARG A 362 12.60 18.70 3.24
C ARG A 362 12.49 19.83 2.23
N ARG A 363 13.57 20.15 1.52
CA ARG A 363 13.57 21.15 0.45
C ARG A 363 12.66 20.79 -0.73
N ASP A 364 12.48 19.51 -1.02
CA ASP A 364 11.63 19.05 -2.12
C ASP A 364 10.15 18.92 -1.70
N ARG A 365 9.84 18.88 -0.39
CA ARG A 365 8.46 18.85 0.10
C ARG A 365 7.66 20.12 -0.23
N GLY A 366 8.34 21.23 -0.53
CA GLY A 366 7.68 22.43 -1.06
C GLY A 366 6.95 22.22 -2.39
N ARG A 367 7.24 21.12 -3.10
CA ARG A 367 6.50 20.70 -4.31
C ARG A 367 5.31 19.78 -4.02
N HIS A 368 4.88 19.74 -2.77
CA HIS A 368 3.72 19.04 -2.29
C HIS A 368 3.78 17.52 -2.45
N VAL A 369 3.00 16.81 -1.65
CA VAL A 369 2.91 15.35 -1.61
C VAL A 369 1.45 14.92 -1.71
N TYR A 370 1.15 13.97 -2.59
CA TYR A 370 -0.16 13.38 -2.73
C TYR A 370 -0.12 11.90 -2.36
N ILE A 371 -0.98 11.49 -1.43
CA ILE A 371 -1.05 10.12 -0.94
C ILE A 371 -2.43 9.55 -1.30
N LEU A 372 -2.45 8.45 -2.04
CA LEU A 372 -3.71 7.84 -2.51
C LEU A 372 -3.77 6.36 -2.13
N GLY A 373 -4.97 5.86 -1.82
CA GLY A 373 -5.22 4.45 -1.59
C GLY A 373 -6.48 4.17 -0.78
N GLN A 374 -6.96 2.95 -0.85
CA GLN A 374 -8.14 2.48 -0.13
C GLN A 374 -7.99 2.61 1.40
N THR A 375 -9.08 2.44 2.13
CA THR A 375 -9.06 2.42 3.61
C THR A 375 -8.24 1.24 4.13
N GLY A 376 -7.44 1.47 5.18
CA GLY A 376 -6.66 0.42 5.85
C GLY A 376 -5.40 -0.04 5.14
N VAL A 377 -5.00 0.56 4.02
CA VAL A 377 -3.81 0.15 3.24
C VAL A 377 -2.50 0.76 3.75
N GLY A 378 -2.55 1.83 4.59
CA GLY A 378 -1.37 2.43 5.19
C GLY A 378 -1.15 3.93 4.90
N LYS A 379 -2.09 4.64 4.25
CA LYS A 379 -1.99 6.09 3.97
C LYS A 379 -1.66 6.92 5.20
N SER A 380 -2.53 6.84 6.22
CA SER A 380 -2.38 7.62 7.46
C SER A 380 -1.06 7.31 8.16
N LYS A 381 -0.58 6.05 8.11
CA LYS A 381 0.74 5.69 8.68
C LYS A 381 1.90 6.34 7.95
N ALA A 382 1.87 6.45 6.62
CA ALA A 382 2.88 7.17 5.87
C ALA A 382 2.89 8.67 6.22
N MET A 383 1.71 9.26 6.38
CA MET A 383 1.54 10.66 6.79
C MET A 383 2.01 10.88 8.24
N GLU A 384 1.62 10.02 9.19
CA GLU A 384 2.06 10.05 10.59
C GLU A 384 3.58 10.01 10.73
N LEU A 385 4.28 9.19 9.92
CA LEU A 385 5.74 9.12 9.93
C LEU A 385 6.39 10.44 9.49
N MET A 386 5.81 11.11 8.49
CA MET A 386 6.28 12.44 8.06
C MET A 386 6.04 13.49 9.15
N ILE A 387 4.87 13.47 9.80
CA ILE A 387 4.52 14.34 10.94
C ILE A 387 5.49 14.08 12.10
N LEU A 388 5.73 12.81 12.42
CA LEU A 388 6.68 12.42 13.47
C LEU A 388 8.08 12.99 13.24
N SER A 389 8.54 12.93 11.99
CA SER A 389 9.80 13.56 11.59
C SER A 389 9.78 15.07 11.82
N ASP A 390 8.65 15.74 11.55
CA ASP A 390 8.51 17.20 11.77
C ASP A 390 8.45 17.54 13.25
N ILE A 391 7.81 16.72 14.09
CA ILE A 391 7.80 16.88 15.55
C ILE A 391 9.24 16.85 16.10
N PHE A 392 10.03 15.84 15.74
CA PHE A 392 11.38 15.66 16.29
C PHE A 392 12.41 16.63 15.74
N GLN A 393 12.16 17.21 14.58
CA GLN A 393 13.04 18.21 13.93
C GLN A 393 12.54 19.66 14.13
N ASP A 394 11.70 19.89 15.14
CA ASP A 394 11.18 21.19 15.54
C ASP A 394 10.56 22.01 14.39
N GLN A 395 9.92 21.31 13.43
CA GLN A 395 9.22 21.96 12.34
C GLN A 395 7.82 22.44 12.74
N GLY A 396 7.37 23.55 12.15
CA GLY A 396 5.98 24.01 12.27
C GLY A 396 5.07 23.23 11.32
N PHE A 397 3.92 22.78 11.83
CA PHE A 397 2.96 22.09 10.98
C PHE A 397 1.52 22.23 11.47
N ALA A 398 0.57 21.92 10.57
CA ALA A 398 -0.83 21.77 10.90
C ALA A 398 -1.35 20.41 10.43
N ILE A 399 -2.24 19.81 11.21
CA ILE A 399 -2.98 18.59 10.87
C ILE A 399 -4.46 18.95 10.83
N ILE A 400 -5.13 18.57 9.74
CA ILE A 400 -6.60 18.60 9.61
C ILE A 400 -7.08 17.17 9.45
N ASP A 401 -7.71 16.64 10.49
CA ASP A 401 -8.09 15.23 10.58
C ASP A 401 -9.60 15.08 10.81
N PRO A 402 -10.36 14.59 9.81
CA PRO A 402 -11.80 14.37 9.92
C PRO A 402 -12.18 13.11 10.71
N HIS A 403 -11.22 12.25 11.04
CA HIS A 403 -11.43 11.04 11.81
C HIS A 403 -11.04 11.21 13.28
N GLY A 404 -10.05 12.03 13.56
CA GLY A 404 -9.52 12.29 14.89
C GLY A 404 -8.39 11.33 15.32
N ASP A 405 -8.20 10.22 14.63
CA ASP A 405 -7.24 9.18 15.01
C ASP A 405 -5.79 9.65 14.84
N VAL A 406 -5.47 10.29 13.71
CA VAL A 406 -4.15 10.86 13.44
C VAL A 406 -3.83 11.97 14.43
N ALA A 407 -4.81 12.85 14.69
CA ALA A 407 -4.69 13.96 15.63
C ALA A 407 -4.33 13.47 17.04
N LEU A 408 -5.08 12.51 17.58
CA LEU A 408 -4.85 11.94 18.90
C LEU A 408 -3.54 11.14 18.96
N ASN A 409 -3.26 10.34 17.93
CA ASN A 409 -2.03 9.56 17.88
C ASN A 409 -0.79 10.47 17.89
N MET A 410 -0.80 11.55 17.12
CA MET A 410 0.34 12.48 17.03
C MET A 410 0.55 13.28 18.31
N LEU A 411 -0.48 13.60 19.08
CA LEU A 411 -0.36 14.24 20.39
C LEU A 411 0.51 13.40 21.34
N SER A 412 0.39 12.07 21.30
CA SER A 412 1.16 11.16 22.16
C SER A 412 2.67 11.16 21.88
N PHE A 413 3.10 11.68 20.72
CA PHE A 413 4.51 11.75 20.33
C PHE A 413 5.14 13.12 20.56
N ILE A 414 4.37 14.13 20.98
CA ILE A 414 4.91 15.48 21.20
C ILE A 414 5.77 15.49 22.45
N PRO A 415 7.06 15.85 22.33
CA PRO A 415 7.96 15.91 23.48
C PRO A 415 7.65 17.13 24.37
N GLU A 416 7.99 17.05 25.65
CA GLU A 416 7.74 18.09 26.64
C GLU A 416 8.22 19.48 26.20
N ARG A 417 9.39 19.56 25.53
CA ARG A 417 9.95 20.82 25.02
C ARG A 417 9.04 21.54 24.02
N ARG A 418 8.14 20.80 23.33
CA ARG A 418 7.21 21.35 22.35
C ARG A 418 5.75 21.43 22.83
N MET A 419 5.48 21.03 24.07
CA MET A 419 4.11 21.05 24.62
C MET A 419 3.49 22.44 24.53
N LYS A 420 4.28 23.50 24.75
CA LYS A 420 3.85 24.91 24.70
C LYS A 420 3.60 25.43 23.27
N ASP A 421 4.03 24.69 22.26
CA ASP A 421 3.86 25.08 20.86
C ASP A 421 2.53 24.60 20.28
N VAL A 422 1.78 23.73 21.01
CA VAL A 422 0.61 23.06 20.50
C VAL A 422 -0.65 23.91 20.66
N VAL A 423 -1.32 24.15 19.55
CA VAL A 423 -2.70 24.62 19.51
C VAL A 423 -3.58 23.44 19.15
N TYR A 424 -4.41 23.00 20.10
CA TYR A 424 -5.31 21.87 19.90
C TYR A 424 -6.73 22.36 19.64
N PHE A 425 -7.16 22.27 18.39
CA PHE A 425 -8.50 22.66 17.95
C PHE A 425 -9.41 21.42 17.97
N ASN A 426 -10.30 21.36 18.96
CA ASN A 426 -11.25 20.27 19.12
C ASN A 426 -12.68 20.80 19.36
N PRO A 427 -13.53 20.83 18.34
CA PRO A 427 -14.91 21.28 18.50
C PRO A 427 -15.73 20.46 19.50
N ALA A 428 -15.41 19.18 19.65
CA ALA A 428 -16.12 18.28 20.57
C ALA A 428 -15.86 18.59 22.06
N ASP A 429 -14.88 19.45 22.37
CA ASP A 429 -14.63 19.91 23.72
C ASP A 429 -15.57 21.08 24.08
N THR A 430 -16.86 20.79 24.25
CA THR A 430 -17.94 21.78 24.39
C THR A 430 -17.84 22.62 25.66
N ASN A 431 -17.17 22.14 26.72
CA ASN A 431 -16.99 22.86 27.95
C ASN A 431 -15.92 23.98 27.85
N TYR A 432 -15.02 23.83 26.89
CA TYR A 432 -13.91 24.74 26.63
C TYR A 432 -13.84 25.10 25.15
N PRO A 433 -14.83 25.87 24.62
CA PRO A 433 -14.85 26.23 23.21
C PRO A 433 -13.68 27.14 22.83
N ILE A 434 -12.93 26.69 21.80
CA ILE A 434 -11.87 27.47 21.19
C ILE A 434 -12.45 28.55 20.29
N GLY A 435 -11.94 29.78 20.37
CA GLY A 435 -12.40 30.87 19.51
C GLY A 435 -11.80 30.80 18.10
N PHE A 436 -12.67 30.78 17.11
CA PHE A 436 -12.27 30.84 15.70
C PHE A 436 -13.25 31.71 14.92
N ASN A 437 -12.85 32.95 14.60
CA ASN A 437 -13.66 33.86 13.81
C ASN A 437 -13.22 33.81 12.33
N PRO A 438 -14.02 33.19 11.45
CA PRO A 438 -13.73 33.17 10.02
C PRO A 438 -13.72 34.55 9.37
N LEU A 439 -14.47 35.53 9.89
CA LEU A 439 -14.55 36.90 9.35
C LEU A 439 -13.38 37.80 9.77
N GLU A 440 -12.61 37.40 10.76
CA GLU A 440 -11.48 38.18 11.25
C GLU A 440 -10.42 38.38 10.16
N VAL A 441 -10.08 39.62 9.84
CA VAL A 441 -9.04 39.98 8.85
C VAL A 441 -7.90 40.69 9.55
N THR A 442 -6.70 40.17 9.40
CA THR A 442 -5.50 40.79 9.95
C THR A 442 -5.03 41.95 9.07
N ASP A 443 -5.10 41.79 7.72
CA ASP A 443 -4.71 42.79 6.74
C ASP A 443 -5.90 43.16 5.84
N PRO A 444 -6.35 44.40 5.82
CA PRO A 444 -7.49 44.85 5.00
C PRO A 444 -7.36 44.53 3.50
N ALA A 445 -6.13 44.36 2.98
CA ALA A 445 -5.91 44.01 1.59
C ALA A 445 -6.53 42.65 1.21
N PHE A 446 -6.69 41.71 2.16
CA PHE A 446 -7.28 40.39 1.93
C PHE A 446 -8.80 40.32 2.11
N LYS A 447 -9.47 41.42 2.41
CA LYS A 447 -10.92 41.47 2.67
C LYS A 447 -11.75 40.86 1.54
N THR A 448 -11.54 41.30 0.31
CA THR A 448 -12.29 40.84 -0.87
C THR A 448 -12.00 39.37 -1.14
N GLN A 449 -10.75 38.94 -0.96
CA GLN A 449 -10.36 37.54 -1.12
C GLN A 449 -11.03 36.70 -0.04
N LEU A 450 -10.96 37.06 1.24
CA LEU A 450 -11.63 36.35 2.32
C LEU A 450 -13.12 36.18 2.04
N SER A 451 -13.82 37.26 1.62
CA SER A 451 -15.25 37.20 1.26
C SER A 451 -15.50 36.15 0.16
N SER A 452 -14.69 36.12 -0.89
CA SER A 452 -14.82 35.18 -2.00
C SER A 452 -14.56 33.73 -1.56
N GLU A 453 -13.53 33.52 -0.74
CA GLU A 453 -13.20 32.20 -0.19
C GLU A 453 -14.32 31.66 0.72
N LEU A 454 -14.84 32.49 1.63
CA LEU A 454 -15.95 32.11 2.51
C LEU A 454 -17.22 31.78 1.73
N ILE A 455 -17.49 32.48 0.62
CA ILE A 455 -18.58 32.12 -0.29
C ILE A 455 -18.34 30.69 -0.87
N GLY A 456 -17.13 30.39 -1.32
CA GLY A 456 -16.77 29.06 -1.80
C GLY A 456 -16.99 27.97 -0.75
N VAL A 457 -16.66 28.23 0.51
CA VAL A 457 -16.93 27.32 1.64
C VAL A 457 -18.43 27.19 1.89
N LEU A 458 -19.15 28.30 2.01
CA LEU A 458 -20.57 28.31 2.31
C LEU A 458 -21.41 27.69 1.19
N LYS A 459 -20.96 27.77 -0.07
CA LYS A 459 -21.61 27.12 -1.22
C LYS A 459 -21.85 25.62 -0.99
N ARG A 460 -21.01 24.98 -0.21
CA ARG A 460 -21.17 23.55 0.16
C ARG A 460 -22.38 23.27 1.06
N LEU A 461 -22.87 24.26 1.77
CA LEU A 461 -24.08 24.15 2.61
C LEU A 461 -25.38 24.08 1.80
N PHE A 462 -25.34 24.43 0.53
CA PHE A 462 -26.53 24.60 -0.28
C PHE A 462 -26.65 23.52 -1.34
N ASP A 463 -27.76 22.80 -1.37
CA ASP A 463 -28.08 21.83 -2.41
C ASP A 463 -28.33 22.51 -3.77
N SER A 464 -28.77 23.77 -3.73
CA SER A 464 -28.96 24.64 -4.88
C SER A 464 -28.32 25.99 -4.63
N TRP A 465 -27.33 26.35 -5.44
CA TRP A 465 -26.64 27.64 -5.40
C TRP A 465 -27.10 28.51 -6.56
N GLY A 466 -27.51 29.74 -6.29
CA GLY A 466 -27.99 30.66 -7.32
C GLY A 466 -27.27 32.02 -7.27
N PRO A 467 -27.22 32.75 -8.40
CA PRO A 467 -26.52 34.03 -8.49
C PRO A 467 -27.01 35.06 -7.48
N ARG A 468 -28.33 35.10 -7.21
CA ARG A 468 -28.92 36.04 -6.23
C ARG A 468 -28.45 35.73 -4.81
N LEU A 469 -28.41 34.46 -4.43
CA LEU A 469 -27.95 34.05 -3.10
C LEU A 469 -26.46 34.44 -2.92
N GLU A 470 -25.65 34.18 -3.91
CA GLU A 470 -24.25 34.58 -3.88
C GLU A 470 -24.09 36.08 -3.78
N TYR A 471 -24.85 36.81 -4.56
CA TYR A 471 -24.84 38.26 -4.56
C TYR A 471 -25.18 38.87 -3.16
N ILE A 472 -26.25 38.44 -2.55
CA ILE A 472 -26.63 38.88 -1.20
C ILE A 472 -25.57 38.51 -0.17
N LEU A 473 -25.12 37.30 -0.19
CA LEU A 473 -24.13 36.80 0.77
C LEU A 473 -22.78 37.52 0.62
N ARG A 474 -22.34 37.81 -0.61
CA ARG A 474 -21.12 38.58 -0.90
C ARG A 474 -21.14 39.94 -0.28
N TYR A 475 -22.21 40.70 -0.50
CA TYR A 475 -22.38 42.04 0.09
C TYR A 475 -22.55 41.99 1.61
N THR A 476 -23.17 40.94 2.13
CA THR A 476 -23.28 40.70 3.58
C THR A 476 -21.89 40.50 4.20
N LEU A 477 -21.09 39.61 3.65
CA LEU A 477 -19.73 39.34 4.15
C LEU A 477 -18.83 40.58 4.05
N LEU A 478 -18.85 41.27 2.91
CA LEU A 478 -18.06 42.50 2.71
C LEU A 478 -18.40 43.59 3.71
N ALA A 479 -19.69 43.76 4.02
CA ALA A 479 -20.13 44.71 5.01
C ALA A 479 -19.75 44.31 6.44
N LEU A 480 -19.93 43.03 6.80
CA LEU A 480 -19.57 42.53 8.12
C LEU A 480 -18.08 42.55 8.41
N ILE A 481 -17.24 42.27 7.41
CA ILE A 481 -15.78 42.37 7.56
C ILE A 481 -15.32 43.78 7.91
N ASP A 482 -16.06 44.83 7.51
CA ASP A 482 -15.78 46.22 7.89
C ASP A 482 -16.28 46.57 9.29
N TYR A 483 -17.22 45.81 9.84
CA TYR A 483 -17.80 46.05 11.14
C TYR A 483 -16.94 45.43 12.26
N PRO A 484 -16.53 46.22 13.28
CA PRO A 484 -15.69 45.70 14.35
C PRO A 484 -16.36 44.53 15.10
N ASP A 485 -15.55 43.54 15.45
CA ASP A 485 -15.94 42.37 16.24
C ASP A 485 -17.11 41.56 15.66
N SER A 486 -17.40 41.71 14.37
CA SER A 486 -18.40 40.93 13.67
C SER A 486 -18.05 39.42 13.64
N THR A 487 -19.09 38.60 13.67
CA THR A 487 -19.00 37.14 13.69
C THR A 487 -19.88 36.50 12.62
N MET A 488 -19.77 35.19 12.42
CA MET A 488 -20.67 34.44 11.52
C MET A 488 -22.16 34.54 11.96
N LEU A 489 -22.43 34.80 13.22
CA LEU A 489 -23.81 34.98 13.74
C LEU A 489 -24.46 36.26 13.19
N ASP A 490 -23.67 37.24 12.89
CA ASP A 490 -24.12 38.54 12.41
C ASP A 490 -24.64 38.53 10.97
N ILE A 491 -24.38 37.47 10.22
CA ILE A 491 -24.94 37.27 8.88
C ILE A 491 -26.47 37.26 8.94
N THR A 492 -27.04 36.53 9.89
CA THR A 492 -28.50 36.48 10.07
C THR A 492 -29.06 37.82 10.55
N ARG A 493 -28.38 38.49 11.47
CA ARG A 493 -28.77 39.82 11.99
C ARG A 493 -28.73 40.88 10.89
N MET A 494 -27.68 40.88 10.07
CA MET A 494 -27.56 41.82 8.95
C MET A 494 -28.74 41.73 7.97
N LEU A 495 -29.28 40.52 7.79
CA LEU A 495 -30.39 40.26 6.86
C LEU A 495 -31.76 40.53 7.48
N THR A 496 -31.92 40.37 8.79
CA THR A 496 -33.24 40.46 9.47
C THR A 496 -33.43 41.73 10.30
N GLU A 497 -32.38 42.26 10.94
CA GLU A 497 -32.48 43.38 11.89
C GLU A 497 -32.12 44.72 11.23
N LYS A 498 -33.10 45.61 11.02
CA LYS A 498 -32.88 46.91 10.36
C LYS A 498 -31.88 47.80 11.11
N LYS A 499 -32.00 47.90 12.44
CA LYS A 499 -31.10 48.74 13.25
C LYS A 499 -29.67 48.26 13.24
N PHE A 500 -29.45 46.95 13.32
CA PHE A 500 -28.12 46.33 13.21
C PHE A 500 -27.51 46.62 11.84
N ARG A 501 -28.27 46.42 10.78
CA ARG A 501 -27.84 46.68 9.40
C ARG A 501 -27.47 48.16 9.22
N GLU A 502 -28.21 49.12 9.73
CA GLU A 502 -27.90 50.56 9.68
C GLU A 502 -26.57 50.85 10.38
N ALA A 503 -26.32 50.25 11.53
CA ALA A 503 -25.06 50.43 12.25
C ALA A 503 -23.87 49.85 11.44
N VAL A 504 -23.99 48.63 10.90
CA VAL A 504 -22.97 48.03 10.06
C VAL A 504 -22.64 48.88 8.85
N ILE A 505 -23.68 49.39 8.14
CA ILE A 505 -23.51 50.27 6.96
C ILE A 505 -22.70 51.53 7.27
N SER A 506 -22.81 52.06 8.51
CA SER A 506 -22.04 53.23 8.93
C SER A 506 -20.52 53.00 8.92
N TYR A 507 -20.07 51.77 9.03
CA TYR A 507 -18.65 51.38 8.97
C TYR A 507 -18.16 51.03 7.56
N VAL A 508 -19.06 50.72 6.62
CA VAL A 508 -18.72 50.29 5.26
C VAL A 508 -18.02 51.44 4.52
N GLN A 509 -16.79 51.16 4.05
CA GLN A 509 -15.98 52.13 3.32
C GLN A 509 -16.21 52.07 1.80
N ASP A 510 -16.45 50.88 1.26
CA ASP A 510 -16.65 50.66 -0.17
C ASP A 510 -17.98 51.26 -0.64
N PRO A 511 -17.95 52.21 -1.60
CA PRO A 511 -19.15 52.86 -2.09
C PRO A 511 -20.13 51.92 -2.78
N VAL A 512 -19.62 50.85 -3.42
CA VAL A 512 -20.44 49.84 -4.13
C VAL A 512 -21.20 49.00 -3.12
N VAL A 513 -20.51 48.53 -2.07
CA VAL A 513 -21.13 47.79 -0.97
C VAL A 513 -22.15 48.64 -0.23
N LYS A 514 -21.81 49.91 -0.02
CA LYS A 514 -22.72 50.86 0.64
C LYS A 514 -23.98 51.13 -0.20
N THR A 515 -23.82 51.33 -1.51
CA THR A 515 -24.96 51.56 -2.42
C THR A 515 -25.90 50.36 -2.47
N PHE A 516 -25.36 49.14 -2.50
CA PHE A 516 -26.19 47.94 -2.44
C PHE A 516 -27.14 47.96 -1.23
N TRP A 517 -26.62 48.24 -0.04
CA TRP A 517 -27.42 48.22 1.17
C TRP A 517 -28.36 49.42 1.33
N THR A 518 -27.91 50.61 0.93
CA THR A 518 -28.69 51.85 1.12
C THR A 518 -29.73 52.09 0.02
N THR A 519 -29.50 51.60 -1.17
CA THR A 519 -30.34 51.88 -2.34
C THR A 519 -31.03 50.62 -2.85
N GLU A 520 -30.25 49.61 -3.22
CA GLU A 520 -30.82 48.42 -3.85
C GLU A 520 -31.61 47.55 -2.84
N PHE A 521 -30.97 47.06 -1.80
CA PHE A 521 -31.65 46.23 -0.77
C PHE A 521 -32.75 47.00 -0.01
N ALA A 522 -32.49 48.28 0.29
CA ALA A 522 -33.49 49.11 0.97
C ALA A 522 -34.71 49.41 0.10
N GLY A 523 -34.58 49.36 -1.22
CA GLY A 523 -35.70 49.54 -2.17
C GLY A 523 -36.49 48.24 -2.46
N TRP A 524 -36.08 47.10 -1.93
CA TRP A 524 -36.80 45.86 -2.18
C TRP A 524 -38.15 45.83 -1.41
N GLU A 525 -39.19 45.37 -2.07
CA GLU A 525 -40.47 45.07 -1.37
C GLU A 525 -40.24 44.02 -0.29
N THR A 526 -40.92 44.16 0.81
CA THR A 526 -40.76 43.27 1.99
C THR A 526 -40.94 41.80 1.65
N LYS A 527 -41.90 41.48 0.80
CA LYS A 527 -42.14 40.09 0.36
C LYS A 527 -40.92 39.55 -0.44
N PHE A 528 -40.43 40.35 -1.39
CA PHE A 528 -39.28 39.99 -2.21
C PHE A 528 -38.01 39.86 -1.36
N ALA A 529 -37.76 40.82 -0.46
CA ALA A 529 -36.63 40.78 0.44
C ALA A 529 -36.63 39.48 1.30
N THR A 530 -37.81 39.12 1.86
CA THR A 530 -37.99 37.92 2.69
C THR A 530 -37.69 36.64 1.87
N GLU A 531 -38.23 36.54 0.66
CA GLU A 531 -37.98 35.40 -0.22
C GLU A 531 -36.49 35.29 -0.66
N ALA A 532 -35.84 36.42 -0.92
CA ALA A 532 -34.47 36.49 -1.38
C ALA A 532 -33.45 36.06 -0.30
N VAL A 533 -33.71 36.43 0.97
CA VAL A 533 -32.79 36.10 2.09
C VAL A 533 -33.08 34.74 2.74
N ALA A 534 -34.28 34.17 2.55
CA ALA A 534 -34.70 32.94 3.21
C ALA A 534 -33.70 31.75 2.99
N PRO A 535 -33.16 31.51 1.82
CA PRO A 535 -32.19 30.44 1.65
C PRO A 535 -30.90 30.61 2.49
N VAL A 536 -30.41 31.86 2.62
CA VAL A 536 -29.23 32.17 3.45
C VAL A 536 -29.57 31.94 4.92
N LEU A 537 -30.71 32.46 5.39
CA LEU A 537 -31.17 32.30 6.78
C LEU A 537 -31.35 30.82 7.15
N ASN A 538 -31.94 30.03 6.27
CA ASN A 538 -32.14 28.59 6.52
C ASN A 538 -30.83 27.82 6.67
N LYS A 539 -29.83 28.05 5.83
CA LYS A 539 -28.59 27.28 5.85
C LYS A 539 -27.57 27.83 6.84
N VAL A 540 -27.28 29.14 6.81
CA VAL A 540 -26.37 29.77 7.78
C VAL A 540 -26.96 29.70 9.19
N GLY A 541 -28.27 29.91 9.32
CA GLY A 541 -28.97 29.78 10.59
C GLY A 541 -28.89 28.35 11.14
N ALA A 542 -29.11 27.33 10.33
CA ALA A 542 -28.97 25.94 10.76
C ALA A 542 -27.54 25.60 11.26
N PHE A 543 -26.51 26.08 10.55
CA PHE A 543 -25.12 25.91 10.94
C PHE A 543 -24.81 26.60 12.29
N THR A 544 -25.24 27.86 12.46
CA THR A 544 -24.99 28.64 13.68
C THR A 544 -25.94 28.28 14.83
N ALA A 545 -27.05 27.60 14.57
CA ALA A 545 -27.96 27.10 15.61
C ALA A 545 -27.33 25.96 16.44
N ASN A 546 -26.35 25.21 15.87
CA ASN A 546 -25.64 24.19 16.63
C ASN A 546 -24.80 24.86 17.73
N PRO A 547 -25.03 24.60 19.04
CA PRO A 547 -24.32 25.24 20.14
C PRO A 547 -22.81 25.07 20.08
N MET A 548 -22.33 23.86 19.70
CA MET A 548 -20.90 23.56 19.53
C MET A 548 -20.25 24.52 18.53
N ILE A 549 -20.86 24.67 17.36
CA ILE A 549 -20.35 25.53 16.29
C ILE A 549 -20.50 27.00 16.65
N ARG A 550 -21.70 27.39 17.15
CA ARG A 550 -21.98 28.76 17.57
C ARG A 550 -20.95 29.30 18.57
N ASN A 551 -20.58 28.49 19.56
CA ASN A 551 -19.63 28.89 20.59
C ASN A 551 -18.19 29.01 20.07
N ILE A 552 -17.89 28.44 18.92
CA ILE A 552 -16.59 28.57 18.23
C ILE A 552 -16.57 29.80 17.34
N VAL A 553 -17.55 29.89 16.37
CA VAL A 553 -17.53 30.92 15.33
C VAL A 553 -18.24 32.20 15.73
N GLY A 554 -18.88 32.22 16.89
CA GLY A 554 -19.53 33.38 17.47
C GLY A 554 -18.63 34.21 18.38
N GLN A 555 -17.38 33.81 18.60
CA GLN A 555 -16.42 34.62 19.34
C GLN A 555 -15.85 35.69 18.42
N PRO A 556 -15.82 36.98 18.84
CA PRO A 556 -15.40 38.09 17.96
C PRO A 556 -13.90 38.01 17.56
N LYS A 557 -13.07 37.44 18.40
CA LYS A 557 -11.63 37.24 18.14
C LYS A 557 -11.27 35.76 18.17
N SER A 558 -10.45 35.33 17.22
CA SER A 558 -9.80 34.02 17.29
C SER A 558 -8.83 34.00 18.46
N THR A 559 -8.80 32.88 19.21
CA THR A 559 -7.92 32.74 20.38
C THR A 559 -6.48 32.37 20.00
N PHE A 560 -6.23 32.14 18.70
CA PHE A 560 -4.93 31.85 18.15
C PHE A 560 -4.76 32.57 16.80
N ASN A 561 -3.50 32.83 16.42
CA ASN A 561 -3.16 33.47 15.15
C ASN A 561 -2.40 32.50 14.25
N ILE A 562 -2.96 32.16 13.09
CA ILE A 562 -2.39 31.17 12.16
C ILE A 562 -1.06 31.68 11.59
N ARG A 563 -0.94 32.99 11.27
CA ARG A 563 0.31 33.58 10.78
C ARG A 563 1.43 33.42 11.81
N GLU A 564 1.12 33.71 13.10
CA GLU A 564 2.08 33.53 14.17
C GLU A 564 2.49 32.05 14.35
N ILE A 565 1.52 31.13 14.24
CA ILE A 565 1.79 29.68 14.30
C ILE A 565 2.79 29.28 13.20
N MET A 566 2.59 29.77 11.98
CA MET A 566 3.47 29.48 10.85
C MET A 566 4.88 30.06 11.03
N ASP A 567 4.98 31.32 11.41
CA ASP A 567 6.25 32.02 11.48
C ASP A 567 7.08 31.58 12.69
N SER A 568 6.42 31.26 13.81
CA SER A 568 7.10 30.75 15.02
C SER A 568 7.39 29.24 14.95
N GLY A 569 6.85 28.52 13.97
CA GLY A 569 6.99 27.06 13.84
C GLY A 569 6.26 26.28 14.91
N LYS A 570 5.11 26.77 15.34
CA LYS A 570 4.20 26.08 16.26
C LYS A 570 3.43 24.95 15.58
N ILE A 571 2.64 24.24 16.34
CA ILE A 571 1.89 23.06 15.93
C ILE A 571 0.40 23.38 16.05
N LEU A 572 -0.37 23.19 14.96
CA LEU A 572 -1.83 23.26 14.98
C LEU A 572 -2.40 21.85 14.72
N ILE A 573 -3.09 21.30 15.69
CA ILE A 573 -3.78 19.99 15.53
C ILE A 573 -5.26 20.21 15.56
N MET A 574 -5.92 19.98 14.42
CA MET A 574 -7.36 20.13 14.26
C MET A 574 -8.03 18.75 14.22
N ASN A 575 -8.64 18.38 15.33
CA ASN A 575 -9.41 17.15 15.47
C ASN A 575 -10.88 17.42 15.12
N LEU A 576 -11.27 17.02 13.93
CA LEU A 576 -12.64 17.22 13.40
C LEU A 576 -13.45 15.91 13.38
N SER A 577 -13.22 15.02 14.34
CA SER A 577 -13.89 13.72 14.41
C SER A 577 -15.37 13.80 14.02
N ARG A 578 -15.73 13.29 12.83
CA ARG A 578 -17.09 13.35 12.28
C ARG A 578 -18.13 12.71 13.17
N GLY A 579 -17.74 11.66 13.89
CA GLY A 579 -18.62 10.99 14.83
C GLY A 579 -19.07 11.87 16.01
N LEU A 580 -18.29 12.90 16.35
CA LEU A 580 -18.56 13.82 17.44
C LEU A 580 -19.06 15.18 16.95
N VAL A 581 -18.51 15.69 15.86
CA VAL A 581 -18.78 17.05 15.33
C VAL A 581 -19.93 17.05 14.31
N GLY A 582 -20.15 15.93 13.63
CA GLY A 582 -21.02 15.81 12.46
C GLY A 582 -20.27 16.11 11.15
N GLU A 583 -20.67 15.44 10.07
CA GLU A 583 -19.95 15.48 8.79
C GLU A 583 -19.92 16.88 8.17
N ASP A 584 -21.09 17.54 8.06
CA ASP A 584 -21.20 18.87 7.48
C ASP A 584 -20.43 19.92 8.28
N ASN A 585 -20.55 19.89 9.60
CA ASN A 585 -19.85 20.81 10.49
C ASN A 585 -18.32 20.64 10.40
N ALA A 586 -17.85 19.40 10.38
CA ALA A 586 -16.43 19.10 10.22
C ALA A 586 -15.89 19.61 8.87
N ALA A 587 -16.65 19.38 7.78
CA ALA A 587 -16.27 19.83 6.44
C ALA A 587 -16.20 21.36 6.35
N ILE A 588 -17.16 22.07 6.93
CA ILE A 588 -17.20 23.54 6.89
C ILE A 588 -16.09 24.15 7.74
N LEU A 589 -15.92 23.71 9.00
CA LEU A 589 -14.85 24.20 9.87
C LEU A 589 -13.48 23.93 9.27
N GLY A 590 -13.27 22.73 8.73
CA GLY A 590 -12.02 22.38 8.07
C GLY A 590 -11.75 23.22 6.82
N SER A 591 -12.76 23.45 5.97
CA SER A 591 -12.62 24.31 4.79
C SER A 591 -12.36 25.78 5.16
N MET A 592 -13.01 26.30 6.22
CA MET A 592 -12.73 27.64 6.74
C MET A 592 -11.30 27.74 7.28
N MET A 593 -10.83 26.70 7.97
CA MET A 593 -9.44 26.66 8.45
C MET A 593 -8.43 26.63 7.30
N VAL A 594 -8.66 25.80 6.29
CA VAL A 594 -7.82 25.77 5.07
C VAL A 594 -7.76 27.15 4.42
N THR A 595 -8.90 27.83 4.29
CA THR A 595 -8.97 29.22 3.78
C THR A 595 -8.12 30.17 4.63
N LYS A 596 -8.20 30.10 5.93
CA LYS A 596 -7.43 30.96 6.84
C LYS A 596 -5.93 30.65 6.77
N VAL A 597 -5.54 29.38 6.64
CA VAL A 597 -4.14 28.99 6.40
C VAL A 597 -3.64 29.53 5.07
N GLN A 598 -4.47 29.50 4.02
CA GLN A 598 -4.13 30.10 2.72
C GLN A 598 -3.86 31.60 2.83
N LEU A 599 -4.77 32.36 3.43
CA LEU A 599 -4.62 33.80 3.60
C LEU A 599 -3.39 34.16 4.46
N ALA A 600 -3.19 33.41 5.55
CA ALA A 600 -1.98 33.55 6.37
C ALA A 600 -0.71 33.23 5.59
N THR A 601 -0.76 32.23 4.69
CA THR A 601 0.35 31.91 3.80
C THR A 601 0.63 33.05 2.84
N MET A 602 -0.37 33.58 2.16
CA MET A 602 -0.21 34.66 1.18
C MET A 602 0.26 35.96 1.85
N SER A 603 -0.18 36.23 3.08
CA SER A 603 0.28 37.42 3.85
C SER A 603 1.77 37.40 4.14
N ARG A 604 2.45 36.24 4.01
CA ARG A 604 3.93 36.10 4.14
C ARG A 604 4.70 36.72 2.95
N ALA A 605 3.99 37.36 2.02
CA ALA A 605 4.62 38.16 0.97
C ALA A 605 5.49 39.31 1.51
N ASP A 606 5.25 39.76 2.73
CA ASP A 606 6.05 40.76 3.45
C ASP A 606 7.40 40.26 3.97
N ILE A 607 7.65 38.94 3.95
CA ILE A 607 8.90 38.31 4.35
C ILE A 607 9.67 37.91 3.08
N ALA A 608 10.99 38.11 3.05
CA ALA A 608 11.85 37.65 1.97
C ALA A 608 11.78 36.11 1.81
N GLU A 609 11.81 35.59 0.59
CA GLU A 609 11.56 34.18 0.27
C GLU A 609 12.50 33.23 1.04
N ASP A 610 13.76 33.57 1.17
CA ASP A 610 14.81 32.83 1.87
C ASP A 610 14.65 32.85 3.41
N GLN A 611 13.88 33.78 3.95
CA GLN A 611 13.57 33.90 5.38
C GLN A 611 12.25 33.27 5.78
N ARG A 612 11.43 32.85 4.82
CA ARG A 612 10.15 32.17 5.08
C ARG A 612 10.39 30.78 5.64
N ARG A 613 10.08 30.59 6.92
CA ARG A 613 10.15 29.27 7.54
C ARG A 613 9.19 28.30 6.87
N PRO A 614 9.61 27.10 6.41
CA PRO A 614 8.70 26.11 5.89
C PRO A 614 7.63 25.73 6.91
N PHE A 615 6.38 25.61 6.48
CA PHE A 615 5.26 25.14 7.29
C PHE A 615 4.55 24.00 6.58
N TYR A 616 4.33 22.88 7.27
CA TYR A 616 3.81 21.66 6.69
C TYR A 616 2.33 21.49 7.03
N LEU A 617 1.46 21.50 6.01
CA LEU A 617 0.03 21.27 6.16
C LEU A 617 -0.32 19.85 5.73
N TYR A 618 -0.82 19.06 6.66
CA TYR A 618 -1.29 17.70 6.48
C TYR A 618 -2.80 17.67 6.48
N VAL A 619 -3.41 17.17 5.42
CA VAL A 619 -4.87 17.07 5.30
C VAL A 619 -5.22 15.65 4.94
N ASP A 620 -5.82 14.93 5.89
CA ASP A 620 -6.37 13.60 5.60
C ASP A 620 -7.79 13.74 5.05
N GLU A 621 -8.20 12.81 4.19
CA GLU A 621 -9.48 12.85 3.46
C GLU A 621 -9.74 14.24 2.84
N PHE A 622 -8.73 14.72 2.13
CA PHE A 622 -8.62 16.07 1.58
C PHE A 622 -9.85 16.55 0.80
N GLN A 623 -10.53 15.66 0.08
CA GLN A 623 -11.73 15.99 -0.68
C GLN A 623 -12.85 16.62 0.16
N ASN A 624 -12.82 16.43 1.47
CA ASN A 624 -13.83 17.02 2.37
C ASN A 624 -13.63 18.52 2.58
N PHE A 625 -12.42 19.01 2.37
CA PHE A 625 -12.02 20.39 2.67
C PHE A 625 -11.64 21.18 1.42
N ALA A 626 -11.39 20.51 0.31
CA ALA A 626 -10.96 21.14 -0.93
C ALA A 626 -12.09 21.99 -1.55
N THR A 627 -11.84 23.27 -1.72
CA THR A 627 -12.64 24.24 -2.49
C THR A 627 -11.95 24.53 -3.82
N ASP A 628 -12.62 25.22 -4.75
CA ASP A 628 -12.00 25.65 -6.02
C ASP A 628 -10.72 26.47 -5.79
N SER A 629 -10.69 27.23 -4.70
CA SER A 629 -9.54 28.04 -4.28
C SER A 629 -8.31 27.19 -3.92
N PHE A 630 -8.52 25.92 -3.61
CA PHE A 630 -7.39 25.02 -3.29
C PHE A 630 -6.46 24.79 -4.49
N ALA A 631 -7.00 24.91 -5.69
CA ALA A 631 -6.17 24.86 -6.91
C ALA A 631 -5.12 26.00 -6.92
N VAL A 632 -5.49 27.18 -6.41
CA VAL A 632 -4.56 28.32 -6.27
C VAL A 632 -3.51 28.03 -5.19
N ILE A 633 -3.90 27.42 -4.07
CA ILE A 633 -2.95 27.04 -3.02
C ILE A 633 -1.88 26.10 -3.60
N LEU A 634 -2.29 25.05 -4.31
CA LEU A 634 -1.37 24.08 -4.91
C LEU A 634 -0.38 24.71 -5.89
N SER A 635 -0.79 25.77 -6.62
CA SER A 635 0.07 26.41 -7.62
C SER A 635 1.02 27.45 -7.02
N GLU A 636 0.61 28.16 -5.95
CA GLU A 636 1.32 29.34 -5.47
C GLU A 636 1.92 29.23 -4.07
N ALA A 637 1.36 28.38 -3.21
CA ALA A 637 1.71 28.33 -1.79
C ALA A 637 3.18 28.00 -1.51
N ARG A 638 3.84 27.29 -2.43
CA ARG A 638 5.27 27.01 -2.37
C ARG A 638 6.11 28.27 -2.20
N LYS A 639 5.80 29.35 -2.94
CA LYS A 639 6.53 30.62 -2.89
C LYS A 639 6.52 31.24 -1.48
N TYR A 640 5.46 30.95 -0.71
CA TYR A 640 5.25 31.48 0.62
C TYR A 640 5.63 30.49 1.73
N GLY A 641 6.33 29.40 1.39
CA GLY A 641 6.84 28.42 2.33
C GLY A 641 5.83 27.43 2.87
N LEU A 642 4.64 27.28 2.24
CA LEU A 642 3.69 26.23 2.61
C LEU A 642 3.96 24.94 1.85
N CYS A 643 4.10 23.83 2.58
CA CYS A 643 4.33 22.48 2.07
C CYS A 643 3.10 21.61 2.36
N LEU A 644 2.40 21.18 1.30
CA LEU A 644 1.18 20.38 1.45
C LEU A 644 1.49 18.87 1.40
N THR A 645 0.86 18.12 2.29
CA THR A 645 0.74 16.65 2.20
C THR A 645 -0.74 16.31 2.33
N VAL A 646 -1.34 15.88 1.23
CA VAL A 646 -2.77 15.61 1.16
C VAL A 646 -3.04 14.15 0.84
N ALA A 647 -4.05 13.58 1.48
CA ALA A 647 -4.44 12.19 1.28
C ALA A 647 -5.93 12.04 0.98
N ASN A 648 -6.29 11.09 0.10
CA ASN A 648 -7.67 10.67 -0.13
C ASN A 648 -7.78 9.19 -0.56
N GLN A 649 -9.01 8.69 -0.63
CA GLN A 649 -9.26 7.26 -0.88
C GLN A 649 -9.33 6.94 -2.36
N TYR A 650 -9.97 7.78 -3.17
CA TYR A 650 -10.09 7.63 -4.63
C TYR A 650 -10.22 8.99 -5.33
N ILE A 651 -9.75 9.03 -6.55
CA ILE A 651 -9.60 10.25 -7.35
C ILE A 651 -10.96 10.89 -7.68
N ALA A 652 -11.99 10.06 -7.94
CA ALA A 652 -13.32 10.53 -8.30
C ALA A 652 -14.04 11.34 -7.20
N GLN A 653 -13.55 11.33 -5.95
CA GLN A 653 -14.07 12.19 -4.88
C GLN A 653 -13.73 13.67 -5.07
N MET A 654 -12.74 13.99 -5.88
CA MET A 654 -12.33 15.37 -6.14
C MET A 654 -13.07 15.95 -7.33
N GLU A 655 -13.46 17.21 -7.23
CA GLU A 655 -13.91 17.99 -8.37
C GLU A 655 -12.81 18.08 -9.44
N GLN A 656 -13.20 18.19 -10.70
CA GLN A 656 -12.25 18.12 -11.81
C GLN A 656 -11.16 19.20 -11.71
N THR A 657 -11.53 20.42 -11.36
CA THR A 657 -10.60 21.56 -11.20
C THR A 657 -9.53 21.27 -10.14
N VAL A 658 -9.94 20.74 -9.00
CA VAL A 658 -9.04 20.38 -7.89
C VAL A 658 -8.16 19.19 -8.27
N ARG A 659 -8.74 18.17 -8.91
CA ARG A 659 -8.00 17.00 -9.39
C ARG A 659 -6.88 17.40 -10.37
N ASP A 660 -7.21 18.23 -11.36
CA ASP A 660 -6.26 18.67 -12.38
C ASP A 660 -5.17 19.54 -11.75
N ALA A 661 -5.50 20.36 -10.74
CA ALA A 661 -4.52 21.13 -9.98
C ALA A 661 -3.60 20.23 -9.12
N VAL A 662 -4.13 19.21 -8.46
CA VAL A 662 -3.32 18.24 -7.69
C VAL A 662 -2.30 17.59 -8.61
N PHE A 663 -2.74 16.95 -9.69
CA PHE A 663 -1.86 16.19 -10.57
C PHE A 663 -0.92 17.07 -11.40
N GLY A 664 -1.26 18.36 -11.60
CA GLY A 664 -0.41 19.35 -12.28
C GLY A 664 0.68 19.95 -11.40
N ASN A 665 0.48 20.04 -10.09
CA ASN A 665 1.38 20.78 -9.19
C ASN A 665 2.10 19.92 -8.17
N VAL A 666 1.63 18.69 -7.91
CA VAL A 666 2.25 17.80 -6.93
C VAL A 666 3.51 17.16 -7.48
N GLY A 667 4.61 17.31 -6.76
CA GLY A 667 5.91 16.74 -7.15
C GLY A 667 6.08 15.28 -6.80
N SER A 668 5.46 14.83 -5.69
CA SER A 668 5.61 13.45 -5.21
C SER A 668 4.23 12.79 -5.04
N ILE A 669 4.07 11.60 -5.63
CA ILE A 669 2.85 10.80 -5.56
C ILE A 669 3.18 9.47 -4.87
N VAL A 670 2.47 9.15 -3.81
CA VAL A 670 2.56 7.88 -3.08
C VAL A 670 1.24 7.15 -3.23
N THR A 671 1.24 6.02 -3.91
CA THR A 671 0.03 5.27 -4.23
C THR A 671 0.07 3.90 -3.59
N PHE A 672 -0.84 3.66 -2.67
CA PHE A 672 -1.17 2.34 -2.15
C PHE A 672 -2.17 1.65 -3.08
N ARG A 673 -2.71 0.50 -2.69
CA ARG A 673 -3.75 -0.19 -3.46
C ARG A 673 -4.95 0.72 -3.68
N VAL A 674 -5.41 0.79 -4.92
CA VAL A 674 -6.55 1.60 -5.37
C VAL A 674 -7.57 0.78 -6.16
N SER A 675 -8.66 1.42 -6.57
CA SER A 675 -9.67 0.85 -7.46
C SER A 675 -9.14 0.66 -8.89
N PRO A 676 -9.79 -0.18 -9.72
CA PRO A 676 -9.45 -0.32 -11.14
C PRO A 676 -9.49 1.00 -11.92
N ASP A 677 -10.49 1.85 -11.65
CA ASP A 677 -10.63 3.15 -12.33
C ASP A 677 -9.47 4.09 -12.01
N ASP A 678 -9.13 4.21 -10.72
CA ASP A 678 -8.00 5.02 -10.29
C ASP A 678 -6.67 4.46 -10.79
N SER A 679 -6.50 3.14 -10.85
CA SER A 679 -5.27 2.51 -11.34
C SER A 679 -5.02 2.84 -12.81
N SER A 680 -6.07 2.82 -13.62
CA SER A 680 -6.00 3.19 -15.05
C SER A 680 -5.60 4.65 -15.24
N PHE A 681 -6.09 5.54 -14.38
CA PHE A 681 -5.69 6.95 -14.38
C PHE A 681 -4.23 7.15 -13.95
N LEU A 682 -3.80 6.42 -12.91
CA LEU A 682 -2.46 6.55 -12.32
C LEU A 682 -1.35 5.92 -13.14
N GLN A 683 -1.67 4.92 -13.96
CA GLN A 683 -0.70 4.20 -14.78
C GLN A 683 0.24 5.15 -15.53
N LYS A 684 -0.28 6.21 -16.15
CA LYS A 684 0.49 7.21 -16.91
C LYS A 684 1.57 7.94 -16.10
N TYR A 685 1.48 7.92 -14.76
CA TYR A 685 2.48 8.51 -13.87
C TYR A 685 3.55 7.52 -13.44
N PHE A 686 3.30 6.22 -13.60
CA PHE A 686 4.16 5.14 -13.13
C PHE A 686 4.75 4.28 -14.26
N GLU A 687 4.31 4.48 -15.51
CA GLU A 687 4.92 3.86 -16.69
C GLU A 687 6.36 4.32 -16.89
N PRO A 688 7.21 3.45 -17.46
CA PRO A 688 6.96 2.06 -17.88
C PRO A 688 7.11 1.02 -16.75
N GLN A 689 7.45 1.43 -15.53
CA GLN A 689 7.78 0.52 -14.43
C GLN A 689 6.57 -0.28 -13.94
N PHE A 690 5.40 0.35 -13.87
CA PHE A 690 4.18 -0.28 -13.36
C PHE A 690 2.98 -0.02 -14.27
N MET A 691 2.15 -1.06 -14.41
CA MET A 691 0.88 -1.04 -15.09
C MET A 691 -0.30 -1.04 -14.10
N ALA A 692 -1.52 -0.77 -14.57
CA ALA A 692 -2.71 -0.75 -13.73
C ALA A 692 -2.90 -2.01 -12.86
N PRO A 693 -2.70 -3.25 -13.36
CA PRO A 693 -2.81 -4.45 -12.54
C PRO A 693 -1.83 -4.48 -11.36
N ASP A 694 -0.62 -3.93 -11.53
CA ASP A 694 0.40 -3.90 -10.47
C ASP A 694 -0.06 -3.04 -9.28
N ILE A 695 -0.75 -1.94 -9.56
CA ILE A 695 -1.26 -1.01 -8.54
C ILE A 695 -2.44 -1.63 -7.77
N ILE A 696 -3.33 -2.35 -8.47
CA ILE A 696 -4.50 -3.01 -7.86
C ILE A 696 -4.08 -4.13 -6.91
N GLN A 697 -2.99 -4.83 -7.23
CA GLN A 697 -2.53 -6.00 -6.49
C GLN A 697 -1.58 -5.67 -5.32
N LEU A 698 -1.35 -4.38 -5.03
CA LEU A 698 -0.50 -3.98 -3.91
C LEU A 698 -1.01 -4.55 -2.58
N GLN A 699 -0.10 -5.12 -1.80
CA GLN A 699 -0.39 -5.53 -0.42
C GLN A 699 -0.54 -4.33 0.50
N ASN A 700 -1.16 -4.54 1.66
CA ASN A 700 -1.22 -3.51 2.69
C ASN A 700 0.20 -3.07 3.07
N GLN A 701 0.38 -1.79 3.33
CA GLN A 701 1.64 -1.13 3.64
C GLN A 701 2.66 -1.10 2.49
N ASN A 702 2.41 -1.73 1.33
CA ASN A 702 3.23 -1.55 0.15
C ASN A 702 2.65 -0.45 -0.73
N PHE A 703 3.52 0.33 -1.33
CA PHE A 703 3.14 1.43 -2.21
C PHE A 703 4.09 1.56 -3.40
N ILE A 704 3.61 2.21 -4.42
CA ILE A 704 4.39 2.69 -5.57
C ILE A 704 4.50 4.20 -5.42
N THR A 705 5.67 4.74 -5.69
CA THR A 705 5.90 6.17 -5.60
C THR A 705 6.73 6.69 -6.76
N THR A 706 6.43 7.91 -7.18
CA THR A 706 7.33 8.80 -7.89
C THR A 706 7.54 10.01 -7.01
N MET A 707 8.76 10.43 -6.83
CA MET A 707 9.09 11.50 -5.89
C MET A 707 10.07 12.50 -6.49
N MET A 708 10.05 13.71 -5.95
CA MET A 708 11.06 14.71 -6.26
C MET A 708 12.34 14.41 -5.50
N ILE A 709 13.45 14.44 -6.21
CA ILE A 709 14.80 14.31 -5.64
C ILE A 709 15.65 15.44 -6.21
N ASN A 710 16.07 16.37 -5.35
CA ASN A 710 16.85 17.54 -5.73
C ASN A 710 16.18 18.40 -6.83
N GLY A 711 14.85 18.50 -6.78
CA GLY A 711 14.07 19.28 -7.73
C GLY A 711 13.74 18.58 -9.05
N GLU A 712 14.19 17.34 -9.25
CA GLU A 712 13.89 16.50 -10.42
C GLU A 712 12.95 15.36 -10.06
N LYS A 713 12.10 14.96 -11.00
CA LYS A 713 11.17 13.85 -10.80
C LYS A 713 11.88 12.52 -11.05
N ALA A 714 11.92 11.67 -10.03
CA ALA A 714 12.52 10.34 -10.12
C ALA A 714 11.60 9.34 -10.84
N PRO A 715 12.14 8.28 -11.48
CA PRO A 715 11.38 7.15 -11.97
C PRO A 715 10.55 6.51 -10.86
N ALA A 716 9.44 5.88 -11.23
CA ALA A 716 8.59 5.18 -10.28
C ALA A 716 9.28 3.94 -9.71
N PHE A 717 9.13 3.71 -8.42
CA PHE A 717 9.66 2.51 -7.75
C PHE A 717 8.70 2.03 -6.66
N SER A 718 8.90 0.81 -6.21
CA SER A 718 8.09 0.20 -5.15
C SER A 718 8.77 0.31 -3.79
N ALA A 719 7.97 0.39 -2.75
CA ALA A 719 8.46 0.45 -1.38
C ALA A 719 7.41 -0.05 -0.39
N LYS A 720 7.79 -0.12 0.88
CA LYS A 720 6.95 -0.46 2.00
C LYS A 720 6.99 0.67 3.03
N THR A 721 5.86 0.94 3.68
CA THR A 721 5.78 1.91 4.78
C THR A 721 6.71 1.48 5.92
N LEU A 722 7.48 2.42 6.45
CA LEU A 722 8.30 2.20 7.65
C LEU A 722 7.41 1.87 8.84
N MET A 723 7.90 1.04 9.75
CA MET A 723 7.14 0.73 10.97
C MET A 723 7.08 1.95 11.88
N MET A 724 5.86 2.27 12.36
CA MET A 724 5.66 3.35 13.32
C MET A 724 6.30 2.96 14.65
N PRO A 725 7.16 3.81 15.26
CA PRO A 725 7.69 3.56 16.59
C PRO A 725 6.57 3.63 17.64
N LYS A 726 6.81 3.10 18.82
CA LYS A 726 5.91 3.29 19.97
C LYS A 726 6.27 4.60 20.67
N SER A 727 5.25 5.34 21.12
CA SER A 727 5.50 6.49 21.99
C SER A 727 6.14 6.03 23.31
N GLN A 728 7.16 6.74 23.76
CA GLN A 728 7.86 6.45 25.03
C GLN A 728 7.22 7.20 26.21
N HIS A 729 6.68 8.38 25.95
CA HIS A 729 6.08 9.25 26.97
C HIS A 729 4.81 9.87 26.37
N ASP A 730 3.66 9.52 26.90
CA ASP A 730 2.37 10.06 26.46
C ASP A 730 2.01 11.27 27.33
N LEU A 731 2.18 12.47 26.78
CA LEU A 731 1.83 13.75 27.43
C LEU A 731 0.49 14.30 26.93
N THR A 732 -0.32 13.51 26.25
CA THR A 732 -1.56 13.96 25.61
C THR A 732 -2.47 14.74 26.56
N ALA A 733 -2.71 14.24 27.77
CA ALA A 733 -3.58 14.91 28.75
C ALA A 733 -3.02 16.29 29.18
N GLN A 734 -1.73 16.39 29.39
CA GLN A 734 -1.06 17.63 29.80
C GLN A 734 -1.05 18.66 28.66
N ILE A 735 -0.86 18.21 27.43
CA ILE A 735 -0.90 19.06 26.23
C ILE A 735 -2.32 19.63 26.03
N ILE A 736 -3.33 18.79 26.19
CA ILE A 736 -4.73 19.22 26.05
C ILE A 736 -5.07 20.27 27.13
N GLU A 737 -4.68 20.03 28.37
CA GLU A 737 -4.93 20.97 29.47
C GLU A 737 -4.21 22.30 29.24
N TYR A 738 -2.94 22.28 28.88
CA TYR A 738 -2.20 23.50 28.54
C TYR A 738 -2.85 24.26 27.36
N ALA A 739 -3.30 23.54 26.34
CA ALA A 739 -3.98 24.15 25.21
C ALA A 739 -5.32 24.76 25.61
N ARG A 740 -6.08 24.14 26.52
CA ARG A 740 -7.32 24.69 27.10
C ARG A 740 -7.05 26.00 27.82
N GLU A 741 -6.11 26.02 28.77
CA GLU A 741 -5.79 27.21 29.53
C GLU A 741 -5.43 28.41 28.63
N ARG A 742 -4.75 28.17 27.51
CA ARG A 742 -4.20 29.24 26.69
C ARG A 742 -5.09 29.65 25.51
N TYR A 743 -5.83 28.72 24.91
CA TYR A 743 -6.52 28.92 23.63
C TYR A 743 -8.02 28.71 23.70
N THR A 744 -8.58 28.41 24.89
CA THR A 744 -10.03 28.28 25.06
C THR A 744 -10.56 29.19 26.13
N ARG A 745 -11.88 29.29 26.18
CA ARG A 745 -12.61 30.02 27.25
C ARG A 745 -13.65 29.10 27.87
N GLY A 746 -14.03 29.35 29.09
CA GLY A 746 -15.11 28.61 29.75
C GLY A 746 -16.43 28.75 28.95
N LEU A 747 -17.21 27.67 28.88
CA LEU A 747 -18.50 27.66 28.16
C LEU A 747 -19.40 28.79 28.57
N HIS A 748 -19.58 28.99 29.88
CA HIS A 748 -20.46 30.04 30.44
C HIS A 748 -20.01 31.44 30.00
N ASP A 749 -18.69 31.72 29.99
CA ASP A 749 -18.18 33.04 29.59
C ASP A 749 -18.37 33.31 28.12
N VAL A 750 -18.28 32.26 27.29
CA VAL A 750 -18.51 32.36 25.84
C VAL A 750 -20.00 32.57 25.56
N GLU A 751 -20.88 31.78 26.16
CA GLU A 751 -22.33 31.92 25.97
C GLU A 751 -22.81 33.28 26.46
N GLU A 752 -22.35 33.77 27.60
CA GLU A 752 -22.67 35.08 28.13
C GLU A 752 -22.13 36.18 27.20
N SER A 753 -20.92 36.09 26.68
CA SER A 753 -20.39 37.06 25.73
C SER A 753 -21.19 37.11 24.43
N ILE A 754 -21.63 35.96 23.91
CA ILE A 754 -22.49 35.87 22.71
C ILE A 754 -23.86 36.47 23.02
N ARG A 755 -24.45 36.18 24.19
CA ARG A 755 -25.74 36.74 24.63
C ARG A 755 -25.66 38.26 24.70
N ILE A 756 -24.66 38.80 25.39
CA ILE A 756 -24.46 40.25 25.49
C ILE A 756 -24.30 40.90 24.11
N ALA A 757 -23.49 40.29 23.22
CA ALA A 757 -23.31 40.78 21.85
C ALA A 757 -24.63 40.77 21.04
N SER A 758 -25.48 39.76 21.26
CA SER A 758 -26.79 39.66 20.56
C SER A 758 -27.81 40.63 21.07
N GLU A 759 -27.80 40.94 22.37
CA GLU A 759 -28.76 41.87 23.06
C GLU A 759 -28.29 43.33 22.98
N SER A 760 -27.00 43.59 22.83
CA SER A 760 -26.45 44.94 22.76
C SER A 760 -26.97 45.69 21.51
N MET A 761 -27.42 46.92 21.71
CA MET A 761 -27.77 47.78 20.61
C MET A 761 -26.51 48.22 19.87
N PRO A 762 -26.39 47.96 18.58
CA PRO A 762 -25.18 48.34 17.83
C PRO A 762 -25.10 49.86 17.74
N LEU A 763 -23.88 50.39 17.99
CA LEU A 763 -23.63 51.83 17.90
C LEU A 763 -23.17 52.19 16.49
N PRO A 764 -23.75 53.23 15.84
CA PRO A 764 -23.26 53.77 14.60
C PRO A 764 -21.84 54.34 14.77
N LYS A 765 -21.05 54.36 13.69
CA LYS A 765 -19.70 54.92 13.68
C LYS A 765 -19.70 56.39 14.13
N GLY A 766 -18.88 56.74 15.14
CA GLY A 766 -18.79 58.10 15.69
C GLY A 766 -19.59 58.33 16.97
N VAL A 767 -20.38 57.36 17.45
CA VAL A 767 -21.02 57.40 18.77
C VAL A 767 -20.08 56.70 19.75
N ILE A 768 -19.56 57.46 20.74
CA ILE A 768 -18.75 56.92 21.83
C ILE A 768 -19.69 56.08 22.73
N ALA A 769 -19.37 54.83 22.96
CA ALA A 769 -20.10 54.00 23.91
C ALA A 769 -20.05 54.65 25.31
N PRO A 770 -21.13 54.68 26.10
CA PRO A 770 -21.08 55.10 27.49
C PRO A 770 -20.13 54.11 28.20
N GLU A 771 -19.13 54.67 28.94
CA GLU A 771 -18.26 53.84 29.79
C GLU A 771 -19.12 52.93 30.65
N PRO A 772 -18.81 51.64 30.77
CA PRO A 772 -19.48 50.77 31.70
C PRO A 772 -19.31 51.33 33.12
N PRO A 773 -20.37 51.31 33.96
CA PRO A 773 -20.26 51.85 35.31
C PRO A 773 -19.12 51.17 36.05
N GLN A 774 -18.14 51.98 36.46
CA GLN A 774 -17.05 51.51 37.30
C GLN A 774 -17.67 50.93 38.57
N HIS A 775 -17.57 49.63 38.74
CA HIS A 775 -17.86 48.97 40.00
C HIS A 775 -17.00 49.63 41.09
N ALA A 776 -17.63 50.36 41.97
CA ALA A 776 -17.03 50.94 43.12
C ALA A 776 -16.30 49.82 43.89
N GLN A 777 -14.97 49.98 44.00
CA GLN A 777 -14.18 49.12 44.85
C GLN A 777 -14.67 49.24 46.27
N THR A 778 -15.44 48.30 46.76
CA THR A 778 -15.74 48.13 48.18
C THR A 778 -14.49 47.71 48.88
N ALA A 779 -14.00 48.57 49.76
CA ALA A 779 -12.90 48.32 50.67
C ALA A 779 -13.12 47.08 51.54
N PRO A 780 -12.07 46.33 51.87
CA PRO A 780 -12.20 45.13 52.67
C PRO A 780 -12.63 45.44 54.10
N GLN A 781 -13.83 44.97 54.51
CA GLN A 781 -14.29 44.95 55.89
C GLN A 781 -13.51 43.89 56.66
N GLN A 782 -12.85 44.31 57.75
CA GLN A 782 -12.20 43.49 58.74
C GLN A 782 -13.17 42.47 59.33
N ALA A 783 -12.86 41.22 59.27
CA ALA A 783 -13.54 40.13 59.94
C ALA A 783 -13.22 40.15 61.43
N THR A 784 -14.22 40.46 62.29
CA THR A 784 -14.17 40.19 63.74
C THR A 784 -14.55 38.73 63.98
N ASN A 785 -13.62 38.02 64.63
CA ASN A 785 -13.84 36.69 65.16
C ASN A 785 -14.94 36.69 66.23
N THR A 786 -15.90 35.80 66.10
CA THR A 786 -16.72 35.34 67.21
C THR A 786 -16.90 33.83 67.14
N THR A 787 -16.26 33.19 68.11
CA THR A 787 -16.31 31.77 68.42
C THR A 787 -17.60 31.47 69.17
N ILE A 788 -18.34 30.42 68.87
CA ILE A 788 -19.25 29.56 69.71
C ILE A 788 -19.70 28.44 68.74
N GLY A 789 -19.46 27.20 68.96
CA GLY A 789 -19.97 26.27 69.91
C GLY A 789 -20.30 24.96 69.15
N SER A 790 -19.69 23.94 69.57
CA SER A 790 -19.84 22.52 69.18
C SER A 790 -21.25 21.97 69.32
N ALA A 791 -21.75 21.20 68.39
CA ALA A 791 -22.74 20.14 68.70
C ALA A 791 -22.59 18.94 67.74
N GLN A 792 -22.62 17.84 68.36
CA GLN A 792 -22.34 16.47 67.96
C GLN A 792 -23.19 15.88 66.84
N THR A 793 -22.55 14.94 66.10
CA THR A 793 -23.16 13.87 65.27
C THR A 793 -24.22 13.06 66.02
N PRO A 794 -25.12 12.32 65.28
CA PRO A 794 -24.87 10.88 65.29
C PRO A 794 -25.00 10.19 63.91
N ALA A 795 -24.35 9.09 63.96
CA ALA A 795 -24.14 8.08 62.91
C ALA A 795 -25.42 7.30 62.50
N GLY A 796 -25.34 6.69 61.37
CA GLY A 796 -26.03 5.43 61.17
C GLY A 796 -26.75 5.29 59.81
N GLY A 797 -26.35 4.26 59.07
CA GLY A 797 -27.25 3.68 58.09
C GLY A 797 -26.60 3.17 56.81
N VAL A 798 -25.87 2.11 56.93
CA VAL A 798 -25.54 1.20 55.82
C VAL A 798 -26.82 0.51 55.36
N LEU A 799 -27.11 0.52 54.09
CA LEU A 799 -28.01 -0.47 53.46
C LEU A 799 -27.50 -0.89 52.13
N ASN A 800 -27.04 -2.13 52.15
CA ASN A 800 -26.74 -3.01 51.05
C ASN A 800 -28.03 -3.59 50.54
N LEU A 801 -28.27 -3.60 49.23
CA LEU A 801 -29.25 -4.49 48.63
C LEU A 801 -28.79 -4.92 47.21
N ALA A 802 -28.31 -6.15 47.20
CA ALA A 802 -28.18 -7.00 46.02
C ALA A 802 -29.57 -7.59 45.72
N GLY A 803 -29.81 -7.81 44.43
CA GLY A 803 -30.74 -8.86 44.03
C GLY A 803 -31.95 -8.40 43.20
N LEU A 804 -32.08 -9.07 42.11
CA LEU A 804 -33.26 -9.54 41.37
C LEU A 804 -33.32 -9.08 39.90
N ASN A 805 -32.81 -10.01 39.02
CA ASN A 805 -33.63 -10.96 38.24
C ASN A 805 -34.31 -10.39 36.96
N THR A 806 -33.73 -10.85 35.86
CA THR A 806 -34.33 -11.39 34.61
C THR A 806 -35.84 -11.26 34.44
N GLN A 807 -36.25 -10.59 33.38
CA GLN A 807 -37.37 -11.02 32.55
C GLN A 807 -37.15 -10.76 31.08
N GLN A 808 -37.18 -11.82 30.30
CA GLN A 808 -37.29 -11.89 28.84
C GLN A 808 -38.66 -11.34 28.44
N ASN A 809 -38.69 -10.49 27.43
CA ASN A 809 -39.90 -10.25 26.65
C ASN A 809 -39.59 -10.40 25.17
N THR A 810 -40.01 -11.50 24.64
CA THR A 810 -40.29 -11.81 23.23
C THR A 810 -41.33 -10.85 22.68
N VAL A 811 -40.99 -10.12 21.60
CA VAL A 811 -41.99 -9.41 20.79
C VAL A 811 -41.94 -9.98 19.38
N GLN A 812 -43.11 -10.45 18.95
CA GLN A 812 -43.44 -11.04 17.66
C GLN A 812 -43.25 -10.08 16.51
N GLU A 813 -42.63 -10.56 15.43
CA GLU A 813 -42.67 -10.00 14.09
C GLU A 813 -44.10 -9.98 13.54
N GLN A 814 -44.60 -8.83 13.14
CA GLN A 814 -45.79 -8.69 12.27
C GLN A 814 -45.31 -8.34 10.86
N GLU A 815 -45.58 -9.24 9.93
CA GLU A 815 -45.43 -9.08 8.50
C GLU A 815 -46.28 -7.93 7.96
N ARG A 816 -45.74 -7.10 7.07
CA ARG A 816 -46.46 -6.17 6.18
C ARG A 816 -46.36 -6.62 4.72
N PRO A 817 -47.43 -6.52 3.93
CA PRO A 817 -47.52 -7.16 2.61
C PRO A 817 -46.80 -6.39 1.51
N LYS A 818 -46.19 -7.14 0.60
CA LYS A 818 -45.48 -6.67 -0.61
C LYS A 818 -46.45 -6.11 -1.65
N LYS A 819 -46.27 -4.84 -2.07
CA LYS A 819 -46.92 -4.26 -3.27
C LYS A 819 -46.20 -4.75 -4.55
N ARG A 820 -46.95 -5.41 -5.42
CA ARG A 820 -46.57 -5.80 -6.78
C ARG A 820 -46.35 -4.56 -7.64
N ARG A 821 -45.16 -4.44 -8.26
CA ARG A 821 -44.89 -3.48 -9.35
C ARG A 821 -45.13 -4.19 -10.69
N ARG A 822 -46.03 -3.62 -11.50
CA ARG A 822 -46.32 -3.99 -12.90
C ARG A 822 -45.12 -3.64 -13.79
N ILE A 823 -44.67 -4.62 -14.55
CA ILE A 823 -43.68 -4.45 -15.64
C ILE A 823 -44.46 -3.98 -16.86
N ARG A 824 -44.08 -2.85 -17.44
CA ARG A 824 -44.53 -2.37 -18.75
C ARG A 824 -43.43 -2.68 -19.77
N THR A 825 -43.67 -3.66 -20.60
CA THR A 825 -42.91 -3.96 -21.82
C THR A 825 -43.10 -2.86 -22.87
N ARG A 826 -41.99 -2.29 -23.33
CA ARG A 826 -41.98 -1.39 -24.51
C ARG A 826 -41.30 -2.09 -25.66
N ARG A 827 -42.05 -2.33 -26.74
CA ARG A 827 -41.66 -2.88 -28.04
C ARG A 827 -40.61 -2.00 -28.74
N LYS A 828 -39.58 -2.63 -29.24
CA LYS A 828 -38.61 -2.05 -30.19
C LYS A 828 -39.30 -1.92 -31.58
N LYS A 829 -39.20 -0.74 -32.19
CA LYS A 829 -39.34 -0.55 -33.64
C LYS A 829 -37.93 -0.55 -34.24
N LYS A 830 -37.73 -1.43 -35.21
CA LYS A 830 -36.65 -1.37 -36.21
C LYS A 830 -36.92 -0.20 -37.17
N GLN A 831 -35.89 0.52 -37.53
CA GLN A 831 -35.79 1.17 -38.84
C GLN A 831 -34.33 1.13 -39.27
N ASP A 832 -34.16 0.60 -40.43
CA ASP A 832 -32.94 0.54 -41.23
C ASP A 832 -32.56 1.94 -41.74
N ASN A 833 -31.26 2.26 -41.68
CA ASN A 833 -30.43 2.71 -42.82
C ASN A 833 -29.00 2.78 -42.37
#